data_1691d7149c4b2b02e4740b4830630369
#
_entry.id   1691d7149c4b2b02e4740b4830630369
#
_cell.length_a   1.000
_cell.length_b   1.000
_cell.length_c   1.000
_cell.angle_alpha   90.00
_cell.angle_beta   90.00
_cell.angle_gamma   90.00
#
_symmetry.space_group_name_H-M   'P 1'
#
loop_
_entity.id
_entity.type
_entity.pdbx_description
1 polymer ?
#
loop_
_entity_poly.entity_id
_entity_poly.type
_entity_poly.pdbx_seq_one_letter_code
_entity_poly.pdbx_strand_id
1 'polypeptide(L)'
;MKKKLSASILFVRPSRPMKSLWLVTVAYLLICASAFASPGTTTLGTRGAVSLANPAITSNADAVWKNYARDPEYPGAVTLPLQFIDTREGGKLAVLVSVPADKNRNAVPGRFPAILTQTAYRIDMANLMGSVIPSQTTLMIGGKDEYMIRRGYISVAVDVRGTGMSSGVSALLGAEEQAAYGDAVEWITRQPWFDGNVGLAGTSYLGITSLLTAEQRHPAVKAVFAVVPMGDPYRGTVAPGGLLDAYFLNTWLTLTQNLSVANGPAKLVYRQYADQIEAATQDHIAAIDDWYLPTIYNGLDGVAGTATDDGDFWAVRSALENAKDIQVPTFIIGGANDIFQRDEPLLYEQLKNKVNTKLLVVPGAHIQAILDAMLGHRNAISNGAPGSETLLLQWFDRYLKGINTGADSLPNVTQYVEGYGLFGTQRYATATDWPHPKASPQRYYLRGNMRLSDRAPFLNEPFHTISEPEAPSVDITTSDDGRRVVGEVTVNDGSDCSSSAVQWSLGFDGLIPKPCHANSAIVEKEQDALIYETAPLRSDLYINGPMQADIWISATNSQAAIAVRIDDVDFFGKAKPISTGIQSAAMRAVDPSRSRYVKGVMVQPWHPFTAASMQPLNPGEPVLVQVEIFPAAALIRAGHRLRIAISASNQVMGIWQLPQQAQADGNVTRIYNDPKHPSSLVVLAVPTSELK
;
A
#
# COMPACT_ATOMS: atom_id res chain seq x y z
N MET A 1 21.48 26.50 2.66
CA MET A 1 21.43 25.86 1.33
C MET A 1 20.31 24.85 1.40
N LYS A 2 19.13 25.15 0.84
CA LYS A 2 17.99 24.23 0.80
C LYS A 2 18.31 23.09 -0.17
N LYS A 3 18.46 21.87 0.34
CA LYS A 3 18.52 20.66 -0.50
C LYS A 3 17.08 20.25 -0.83
N LYS A 4 16.75 20.26 -2.10
CA LYS A 4 15.46 19.79 -2.60
C LYS A 4 15.44 18.26 -2.67
N LEU A 5 14.41 17.62 -2.16
CA LEU A 5 14.11 16.22 -2.47
C LEU A 5 13.57 16.19 -3.91
N SER A 6 14.32 15.59 -4.82
CA SER A 6 13.91 15.49 -6.22
C SER A 6 13.60 14.05 -6.59
N ALA A 7 12.43 13.83 -7.15
CA ALA A 7 12.09 12.61 -7.87
C ALA A 7 12.07 12.98 -9.36
N SER A 8 12.98 12.42 -10.15
CA SER A 8 13.10 12.73 -11.58
C SER A 8 12.26 11.77 -12.42
N ILE A 9 11.33 12.32 -13.21
CA ILE A 9 10.64 11.58 -14.27
C ILE A 9 11.46 11.65 -15.54
N LEU A 10 11.99 10.56 -15.99
CA LEU A 10 12.55 10.42 -17.33
C LEU A 10 11.55 9.70 -18.23
N PHE A 11 10.69 10.45 -18.90
CA PHE A 11 9.97 9.94 -20.06
C PHE A 11 10.94 9.91 -21.24
N VAL A 12 11.62 8.78 -21.45
CA VAL A 12 12.55 8.64 -22.57
C VAL A 12 11.83 7.96 -23.72
N ARG A 13 11.62 8.68 -24.81
CA ARG A 13 11.32 8.05 -26.11
C ARG A 13 12.48 7.16 -26.55
N PRO A 14 12.24 5.96 -27.11
CA PRO A 14 13.30 5.06 -27.57
C PRO A 14 13.90 5.47 -28.92
N SER A 15 14.39 6.71 -29.04
CA SER A 15 15.11 7.18 -30.25
C SER A 15 16.62 7.20 -30.12
N ARG A 16 17.19 6.79 -28.99
CA ARG A 16 18.63 6.60 -28.78
C ARG A 16 18.93 5.34 -27.95
N PRO A 17 20.06 4.64 -28.18
CA PRO A 17 20.34 3.37 -27.53
C PRO A 17 20.47 3.52 -26.01
N MET A 18 19.63 2.78 -25.34
CA MET A 18 19.27 2.65 -23.94
C MET A 18 20.44 2.37 -22.95
N LYS A 19 21.31 3.33 -22.71
CA LYS A 19 22.25 3.20 -21.57
C LYS A 19 21.62 3.55 -20.20
N SER A 20 20.63 4.43 -20.17
CA SER A 20 19.94 4.84 -18.92
C SER A 20 18.88 3.86 -18.47
N LEU A 21 18.21 3.16 -19.39
CA LEU A 21 17.19 2.16 -19.04
C LEU A 21 17.81 0.94 -18.33
N TRP A 22 19.02 0.55 -18.73
CA TRP A 22 19.79 -0.48 -18.05
C TRP A 22 20.14 -0.08 -16.61
N LEU A 23 20.38 1.19 -16.36
CA LEU A 23 20.71 1.69 -15.02
C LEU A 23 19.51 1.67 -14.07
N VAL A 24 18.29 1.98 -14.52
CA VAL A 24 17.08 1.91 -13.69
C VAL A 24 16.68 0.45 -13.45
N THR A 25 16.72 -0.40 -14.49
CA THR A 25 16.43 -1.85 -14.36
C THR A 25 17.51 -2.55 -13.54
N VAL A 26 18.78 -2.20 -13.73
CA VAL A 26 19.92 -2.72 -12.96
C VAL A 26 19.93 -2.13 -11.55
N ALA A 27 19.54 -0.88 -11.34
CA ALA A 27 19.38 -0.32 -10.00
C ALA A 27 18.24 -1.00 -9.23
N TYR A 28 17.11 -1.29 -9.88
CA TYR A 28 16.04 -2.08 -9.28
C TYR A 28 16.48 -3.52 -8.97
N LEU A 29 17.22 -4.15 -9.89
CA LEU A 29 17.82 -5.47 -9.70
C LEU A 29 18.95 -5.47 -8.67
N LEU A 30 19.77 -4.41 -8.61
CA LEU A 30 20.85 -4.25 -7.64
C LEU A 30 20.33 -3.84 -6.26
N ILE A 31 19.25 -3.06 -6.16
CA ILE A 31 18.56 -2.75 -4.91
C ILE A 31 17.93 -4.02 -4.34
N CYS A 32 17.29 -4.83 -5.16
CA CYS A 32 16.84 -6.17 -4.75
C CYS A 32 18.04 -7.08 -4.39
N ALA A 33 19.14 -7.03 -5.13
CA ALA A 33 20.33 -7.86 -4.88
C ALA A 33 21.17 -7.36 -3.71
N SER A 34 21.26 -6.06 -3.44
CA SER A 34 22.00 -5.51 -2.30
C SER A 34 21.29 -5.69 -0.96
N ALA A 35 19.97 -5.81 -0.95
CA ALA A 35 19.24 -6.27 0.22
C ALA A 35 19.55 -7.73 0.59
N PHE A 36 20.12 -8.51 -0.33
CA PHE A 36 20.53 -9.91 -0.14
C PHE A 36 22.01 -10.11 0.26
N ALA A 37 22.82 -9.05 0.32
CA ALA A 37 24.23 -9.12 0.64
C ALA A 37 24.53 -8.92 2.13
N SER A 38 23.79 -9.57 3.02
CA SER A 38 24.25 -9.84 4.38
C SER A 38 24.83 -11.27 4.43
N PRO A 39 26.09 -11.47 4.79
CA PRO A 39 26.68 -12.80 4.87
C PRO A 39 26.21 -13.51 6.15
N GLY A 40 25.05 -14.12 6.07
CA GLY A 40 24.67 -15.16 7.01
C GLY A 40 25.05 -16.51 6.44
N THR A 41 26.19 -17.07 6.85
CA THR A 41 26.55 -18.46 6.61
C THR A 41 25.49 -19.35 7.24
N THR A 42 24.51 -19.78 6.46
CA THR A 42 23.65 -20.89 6.84
C THR A 42 24.30 -22.20 6.42
N THR A 43 24.92 -22.85 7.36
CA THR A 43 25.22 -24.28 7.28
C THR A 43 23.91 -25.02 7.06
N LEU A 44 23.85 -25.81 5.99
CA LEU A 44 22.83 -26.81 5.75
C LEU A 44 22.80 -27.81 6.90
N GLY A 45 22.02 -27.52 7.93
CA GLY A 45 21.75 -28.42 9.04
C GLY A 45 20.62 -29.36 8.68
N THR A 46 20.85 -30.63 8.91
CA THR A 46 19.96 -31.75 8.80
C THR A 46 18.57 -31.50 9.43
N ARG A 47 17.53 -31.93 8.72
CA ARG A 47 16.11 -31.88 9.07
C ARG A 47 15.83 -32.42 10.46
N GLY A 48 15.50 -31.55 11.38
CA GLY A 48 14.72 -31.83 12.57
C GLY A 48 13.46 -30.96 12.49
N ALA A 49 12.29 -31.48 12.80
CA ALA A 49 11.10 -30.69 12.96
C ALA A 49 11.33 -29.70 14.08
N VAL A 50 11.66 -28.45 13.73
CA VAL A 50 11.85 -27.38 14.70
C VAL A 50 10.47 -26.84 15.01
N SER A 51 9.98 -27.08 16.24
CA SER A 51 8.86 -26.35 16.82
C SER A 51 9.28 -24.88 16.93
N LEU A 52 8.79 -24.07 16.04
CA LEU A 52 9.06 -22.63 16.02
C LEU A 52 7.92 -21.92 16.74
N ALA A 53 7.92 -22.01 18.07
CA ALA A 53 7.22 -21.01 18.86
C ALA A 53 7.87 -19.66 18.54
N ASN A 54 7.10 -18.73 18.01
CA ASN A 54 7.59 -17.40 17.71
C ASN A 54 7.59 -16.55 19.00
N PRO A 55 8.73 -16.28 19.61
CA PRO A 55 8.80 -15.62 20.92
C PRO A 55 8.35 -14.15 20.89
N ALA A 56 8.15 -13.59 19.70
CA ALA A 56 7.72 -12.21 19.54
C ALA A 56 6.19 -12.06 19.44
N ILE A 57 5.46 -13.14 19.20
CA ILE A 57 4.00 -13.13 19.21
C ILE A 57 3.52 -13.26 20.64
N THR A 58 2.49 -12.53 21.01
CA THR A 58 1.92 -12.58 22.37
C THR A 58 1.46 -13.98 22.71
N SER A 59 1.38 -14.32 24.01
CA SER A 59 0.98 -15.65 24.49
C SER A 59 -0.34 -16.16 23.89
N ASN A 60 -1.29 -15.27 23.60
CA ASN A 60 -2.55 -15.64 22.96
C ASN A 60 -2.35 -15.97 21.48
N ALA A 61 -1.46 -15.25 20.81
CA ALA A 61 -1.09 -15.54 19.41
C ALA A 61 -0.31 -16.87 19.32
N ASP A 62 0.61 -17.12 20.24
CA ASP A 62 1.40 -18.36 20.27
C ASP A 62 0.51 -19.60 20.39
N ALA A 63 -0.61 -19.49 21.09
CA ALA A 63 -1.58 -20.58 21.23
C ALA A 63 -2.36 -20.86 19.92
N VAL A 64 -2.50 -19.85 19.06
CA VAL A 64 -3.32 -19.88 17.85
C VAL A 64 -2.50 -20.04 16.57
N TRP A 65 -1.33 -19.40 16.50
CA TRP A 65 -0.37 -19.55 15.39
C TRP A 65 0.30 -20.91 15.48
N LYS A 66 -0.32 -21.92 14.89
CA LYS A 66 0.32 -23.21 14.74
C LYS A 66 1.25 -23.16 13.54
N ASN A 67 2.49 -23.62 13.72
CA ASN A 67 3.40 -23.82 12.62
C ASN A 67 2.86 -24.93 11.73
N TYR A 68 2.13 -24.55 10.70
CA TYR A 68 1.68 -25.48 9.69
C TYR A 68 2.85 -25.83 8.78
N ALA A 69 3.11 -27.11 8.59
CA ALA A 69 4.11 -27.58 7.66
C ALA A 69 3.60 -28.84 6.96
N ARG A 70 3.83 -28.91 5.67
CA ARG A 70 3.60 -30.11 4.86
C ARG A 70 4.84 -30.33 4.00
N ASP A 71 5.38 -31.54 4.04
CA ASP A 71 6.56 -31.88 3.26
C ASP A 71 6.29 -31.78 1.75
N PRO A 72 7.31 -31.47 0.95
CA PRO A 72 7.17 -31.48 -0.50
C PRO A 72 6.91 -32.93 -1.00
N GLU A 73 5.91 -33.06 -1.85
CA GLU A 73 5.52 -34.32 -2.49
C GLU A 73 6.33 -34.58 -3.76
N TYR A 74 6.81 -33.50 -4.39
CA TYR A 74 7.52 -33.54 -5.66
C TYR A 74 8.95 -33.02 -5.49
N PRO A 75 9.93 -33.61 -6.19
CA PRO A 75 11.34 -33.24 -6.05
C PRO A 75 11.67 -31.89 -6.67
N GLY A 76 10.88 -31.40 -7.63
CA GLY A 76 11.15 -30.16 -8.35
C GLY A 76 9.95 -29.53 -9.02
N ALA A 77 10.23 -28.49 -9.78
CA ALA A 77 9.29 -27.78 -10.62
C ALA A 77 9.86 -27.61 -12.04
N VAL A 78 9.00 -27.54 -13.04
CA VAL A 78 9.38 -27.20 -14.42
C VAL A 78 8.40 -26.18 -14.97
N THR A 79 8.94 -25.18 -15.68
CA THR A 79 8.13 -24.18 -16.39
C THR A 79 7.85 -24.68 -17.81
N LEU A 80 6.60 -24.70 -18.18
CA LEU A 80 6.15 -25.05 -19.53
C LEU A 80 6.52 -23.94 -20.55
N PRO A 81 6.53 -24.22 -21.85
CA PRO A 81 6.72 -23.19 -22.86
C PRO A 81 5.75 -22.02 -22.70
N LEU A 82 6.21 -20.80 -23.03
CA LEU A 82 5.37 -19.61 -23.04
C LEU A 82 4.13 -19.84 -23.89
N GLN A 83 2.97 -19.43 -23.37
CA GLN A 83 1.69 -19.51 -24.05
C GLN A 83 1.02 -18.14 -24.06
N PHE A 84 -0.02 -18.00 -24.87
CA PHE A 84 -0.82 -16.79 -24.96
C PHE A 84 -2.30 -17.13 -24.82
N ILE A 85 -3.01 -16.29 -24.09
CA ILE A 85 -4.45 -16.37 -23.85
C ILE A 85 -5.12 -15.35 -24.75
N ASP A 86 -6.05 -15.75 -25.60
CA ASP A 86 -6.91 -14.81 -26.33
C ASP A 86 -7.93 -14.19 -25.37
N THR A 87 -8.08 -12.87 -25.40
CA THR A 87 -9.00 -12.16 -24.53
C THR A 87 -10.30 -11.79 -25.27
N ARG A 88 -11.41 -11.70 -24.54
CA ARG A 88 -12.73 -11.33 -25.10
C ARG A 88 -12.78 -9.94 -25.69
N GLU A 89 -11.96 -9.01 -25.14
CA GLU A 89 -11.83 -7.63 -25.60
C GLU A 89 -10.81 -7.48 -26.75
N GLY A 90 -10.34 -8.61 -27.29
CA GLY A 90 -9.27 -8.65 -28.29
C GLY A 90 -7.87 -8.51 -27.70
N GLY A 91 -6.90 -9.08 -28.41
CA GLY A 91 -5.52 -9.14 -27.95
C GLY A 91 -5.18 -10.44 -27.22
N LYS A 92 -3.98 -10.50 -26.65
CA LYS A 92 -3.41 -11.72 -26.06
C LYS A 92 -2.69 -11.40 -24.76
N LEU A 93 -2.87 -12.27 -23.75
CA LEU A 93 -2.10 -12.23 -22.51
C LEU A 93 -1.00 -13.28 -22.57
N ALA A 94 0.22 -12.89 -22.22
CA ALA A 94 1.34 -13.81 -22.05
C ALA A 94 1.21 -14.54 -20.72
N VAL A 95 1.38 -15.87 -20.73
CA VAL A 95 1.27 -16.71 -19.55
C VAL A 95 2.42 -17.71 -19.46
N LEU A 96 3.01 -17.82 -18.27
CA LEU A 96 3.95 -18.85 -17.88
C LEU A 96 3.31 -19.76 -16.84
N VAL A 97 3.37 -21.06 -17.10
CA VAL A 97 2.84 -22.11 -16.22
C VAL A 97 4.00 -22.94 -15.71
N SER A 98 4.08 -23.10 -14.40
CA SER A 98 5.05 -23.98 -13.76
C SER A 98 4.35 -25.08 -12.98
N VAL A 99 4.76 -26.31 -13.22
CA VAL A 99 4.11 -27.53 -12.74
C VAL A 99 5.06 -28.40 -11.91
N PRO A 100 4.56 -29.31 -11.05
CA PRO A 100 5.39 -30.28 -10.37
C PRO A 100 6.22 -31.12 -11.34
N ALA A 101 7.48 -31.39 -11.00
CA ALA A 101 8.40 -32.15 -11.82
C ALA A 101 9.03 -33.32 -11.05
N ASP A 102 9.36 -34.38 -11.79
CA ASP A 102 10.12 -35.51 -11.31
C ASP A 102 11.62 -35.19 -11.12
N LYS A 103 12.42 -36.17 -10.72
CA LYS A 103 13.87 -36.01 -10.54
C LYS A 103 14.62 -35.67 -11.82
N ASN A 104 14.04 -35.99 -12.97
CA ASN A 104 14.59 -35.72 -14.31
C ASN A 104 14.10 -34.40 -14.88
N ARG A 105 13.37 -33.59 -14.09
CA ARG A 105 12.70 -32.33 -14.50
C ARG A 105 11.60 -32.51 -15.55
N ASN A 106 11.00 -33.69 -15.66
CA ASN A 106 9.82 -33.87 -16.49
C ASN A 106 8.57 -33.48 -15.69
N ALA A 107 7.61 -32.85 -16.35
CA ALA A 107 6.31 -32.55 -15.75
C ALA A 107 5.64 -33.84 -15.26
N VAL A 108 5.17 -33.84 -14.02
CA VAL A 108 4.44 -34.98 -13.46
C VAL A 108 3.00 -34.93 -13.99
N PRO A 109 2.47 -36.04 -14.55
CA PRO A 109 1.09 -36.12 -14.97
C PRO A 109 0.15 -36.05 -13.76
N GLY A 110 -0.99 -35.36 -13.92
CA GLY A 110 -1.98 -35.21 -12.86
C GLY A 110 -2.79 -33.94 -13.00
N ARG A 111 -3.77 -33.79 -12.11
CA ARG A 111 -4.56 -32.57 -11.96
C ARG A 111 -4.26 -31.96 -10.60
N PHE A 112 -4.07 -30.64 -10.59
CA PHE A 112 -3.64 -29.91 -9.42
C PHE A 112 -4.40 -28.59 -9.30
N PRO A 113 -4.57 -28.04 -8.10
CA PRO A 113 -5.08 -26.68 -7.95
C PRO A 113 -4.07 -25.68 -8.48
N ALA A 114 -4.57 -24.61 -9.09
CA ALA A 114 -3.78 -23.54 -9.66
C ALA A 114 -3.70 -22.34 -8.71
N ILE A 115 -2.52 -21.73 -8.61
CA ILE A 115 -2.31 -20.42 -7.99
C ILE A 115 -2.06 -19.43 -9.12
N LEU A 116 -2.97 -18.47 -9.28
CA LEU A 116 -2.89 -17.44 -10.30
C LEU A 116 -2.30 -16.15 -9.71
N THR A 117 -1.27 -15.63 -10.38
CA THR A 117 -0.72 -14.28 -10.15
C THR A 117 -0.81 -13.48 -11.45
N GLN A 118 -1.25 -12.22 -11.37
CA GLN A 118 -1.41 -11.34 -12.52
C GLN A 118 -0.62 -10.05 -12.26
N THR A 119 0.35 -9.73 -13.12
CA THR A 119 1.40 -8.77 -12.83
C THR A 119 1.61 -7.74 -13.94
N ALA A 120 1.95 -6.50 -13.56
CA ALA A 120 2.47 -5.48 -14.45
C ALA A 120 4.02 -5.47 -14.52
N TYR A 121 4.70 -6.40 -13.83
CA TYR A 121 6.15 -6.35 -13.61
C TYR A 121 6.95 -7.37 -14.44
N ARG A 122 6.38 -7.92 -15.50
CA ARG A 122 7.02 -8.83 -16.46
C ARG A 122 7.33 -10.23 -15.93
N ILE A 123 6.52 -11.19 -16.34
CA ILE A 123 6.66 -12.60 -15.96
C ILE A 123 7.97 -13.24 -16.44
N ASP A 124 8.54 -12.79 -17.57
CA ASP A 124 9.82 -13.30 -18.10
C ASP A 124 10.97 -12.94 -17.15
N MET A 125 11.02 -11.72 -16.64
CA MET A 125 12.03 -11.28 -15.67
C MET A 125 11.84 -11.99 -14.32
N ALA A 126 10.59 -12.09 -13.85
CA ALA A 126 10.27 -12.79 -12.63
C ALA A 126 10.66 -14.26 -12.66
N ASN A 127 10.42 -14.94 -13.79
CA ASN A 127 10.81 -16.32 -13.98
C ASN A 127 12.35 -16.51 -14.05
N LEU A 128 13.05 -15.57 -14.67
CA LEU A 128 14.53 -15.58 -14.68
C LEU A 128 15.08 -15.40 -13.28
N MET A 129 14.59 -14.42 -12.52
CA MET A 129 14.99 -14.17 -11.13
C MET A 129 14.69 -15.36 -10.24
N GLY A 130 13.54 -16.01 -10.36
CA GLY A 130 13.17 -17.21 -9.63
C GLY A 130 14.05 -18.44 -9.94
N SER A 131 14.85 -18.38 -11.00
CA SER A 131 15.85 -19.39 -11.32
C SER A 131 17.20 -19.17 -10.61
N VAL A 132 17.44 -17.94 -10.18
CA VAL A 132 18.68 -17.49 -9.49
C VAL A 132 18.45 -17.35 -7.99
N ILE A 133 17.29 -16.83 -7.59
CA ILE A 133 16.90 -16.63 -6.19
C ILE A 133 15.89 -17.71 -5.83
N PRO A 134 16.17 -18.60 -4.87
CA PRO A 134 15.23 -19.67 -4.57
C PRO A 134 13.86 -19.16 -4.10
N SER A 135 12.84 -19.55 -4.85
CA SER A 135 11.44 -19.85 -4.45
C SER A 135 10.47 -18.75 -3.98
N GLN A 136 10.76 -17.45 -3.96
CA GLN A 136 9.87 -16.50 -3.27
C GLN A 136 9.45 -15.28 -4.08
N THR A 137 9.91 -15.18 -5.29
CA THR A 137 9.62 -14.06 -6.18
C THR A 137 8.19 -14.05 -6.73
N THR A 138 7.47 -15.15 -6.60
CA THR A 138 6.14 -15.30 -7.19
C THR A 138 5.11 -14.37 -6.59
N LEU A 139 5.07 -14.27 -5.27
CA LEU A 139 4.15 -13.36 -4.60
C LEU A 139 4.47 -11.90 -4.89
N MET A 140 5.72 -11.58 -5.21
CA MET A 140 6.18 -10.22 -5.38
C MET A 140 6.04 -9.69 -6.81
N ILE A 141 6.43 -10.48 -7.81
CA ILE A 141 6.54 -9.99 -9.20
C ILE A 141 5.93 -10.93 -10.25
N GLY A 142 5.33 -12.04 -9.83
CA GLY A 142 4.68 -12.97 -10.75
C GLY A 142 5.61 -14.03 -11.35
N GLY A 143 6.57 -14.54 -10.58
CA GLY A 143 7.40 -15.69 -10.97
C GLY A 143 6.80 -17.03 -10.51
N LYS A 144 7.59 -18.10 -10.63
CA LYS A 144 7.18 -19.43 -10.14
C LYS A 144 7.42 -19.57 -8.63
N ASP A 145 6.47 -20.17 -7.93
CA ASP A 145 6.59 -20.54 -6.53
C ASP A 145 6.95 -22.02 -6.37
N GLU A 146 8.24 -22.32 -6.29
CA GLU A 146 8.73 -23.69 -6.15
C GLU A 146 8.32 -24.33 -4.83
N TYR A 147 8.14 -23.55 -3.76
CA TYR A 147 7.69 -24.04 -2.47
C TYR A 147 6.27 -24.63 -2.57
N MET A 148 5.35 -23.92 -3.23
CA MET A 148 3.99 -24.38 -3.45
C MET A 148 3.93 -25.48 -4.54
N ILE A 149 4.67 -25.31 -5.64
CA ILE A 149 4.67 -26.30 -6.74
C ILE A 149 5.11 -27.67 -6.26
N ARG A 150 6.17 -27.75 -5.46
CA ARG A 150 6.65 -29.02 -4.91
C ARG A 150 5.66 -29.67 -3.92
N ARG A 151 4.61 -28.93 -3.52
CA ARG A 151 3.49 -29.42 -2.69
C ARG A 151 2.22 -29.64 -3.50
N GLY A 152 2.39 -29.86 -4.82
CA GLY A 152 1.29 -30.23 -5.72
C GLY A 152 0.35 -29.06 -6.03
N TYR A 153 0.90 -27.89 -6.31
CA TYR A 153 0.21 -26.75 -6.90
C TYR A 153 0.78 -26.44 -8.28
N ILE A 154 0.00 -25.80 -9.11
CA ILE A 154 0.46 -25.22 -10.36
C ILE A 154 0.56 -23.71 -10.17
N SER A 155 1.68 -23.11 -10.53
CA SER A 155 1.86 -21.66 -10.56
C SER A 155 1.56 -21.15 -11.95
N VAL A 156 0.60 -20.23 -12.06
CA VAL A 156 0.22 -19.57 -13.31
C VAL A 156 0.50 -18.07 -13.15
N ALA A 157 1.46 -17.57 -13.92
CA ALA A 157 1.85 -16.16 -13.93
C ALA A 157 1.46 -15.52 -15.28
N VAL A 158 0.76 -14.38 -15.22
CA VAL A 158 0.22 -13.69 -16.39
C VAL A 158 0.69 -12.24 -16.38
N ASP A 159 1.29 -11.77 -17.49
CA ASP A 159 1.41 -10.33 -17.75
C ASP A 159 0.02 -9.77 -17.99
N VAL A 160 -0.39 -8.75 -17.25
CA VAL A 160 -1.70 -8.11 -17.45
C VAL A 160 -1.75 -7.36 -18.77
N ARG A 161 -2.96 -7.09 -19.26
CA ARG A 161 -3.18 -6.35 -20.51
C ARG A 161 -2.34 -5.06 -20.55
N GLY A 162 -1.65 -4.83 -21.66
CA GLY A 162 -0.82 -3.63 -21.88
C GLY A 162 0.50 -3.61 -21.12
N THR A 163 0.97 -4.76 -20.63
CA THR A 163 2.27 -4.85 -19.93
C THR A 163 3.07 -6.06 -20.40
N GLY A 164 4.38 -6.01 -20.21
CA GLY A 164 5.27 -7.13 -20.53
C GLY A 164 5.11 -7.61 -21.95
N MET A 165 4.80 -8.92 -22.10
CA MET A 165 4.58 -9.55 -23.42
C MET A 165 3.10 -9.61 -23.83
N SER A 166 2.18 -9.08 -23.01
CA SER A 166 0.74 -9.02 -23.29
C SER A 166 0.41 -7.79 -24.13
N SER A 167 -0.50 -7.94 -25.08
CA SER A 167 -0.92 -6.85 -25.98
C SER A 167 -1.94 -5.90 -25.34
N GLY A 168 -2.24 -4.80 -26.01
CA GLY A 168 -3.23 -3.80 -25.64
C GLY A 168 -2.68 -2.66 -24.79
N VAL A 169 -3.60 -1.94 -24.13
CA VAL A 169 -3.30 -0.77 -23.31
C VAL A 169 -3.43 -1.12 -21.84
N SER A 170 -2.45 -0.75 -21.04
CA SER A 170 -2.57 -0.77 -19.58
C SER A 170 -3.40 0.43 -19.13
N ALA A 171 -4.61 0.15 -18.66
CA ALA A 171 -5.57 1.17 -18.23
C ALA A 171 -5.61 1.35 -16.70
N LEU A 172 -4.50 1.09 -16.01
CA LEU A 172 -4.35 1.24 -14.56
C LEU A 172 -5.50 0.56 -13.80
N LEU A 173 -5.61 -0.77 -13.89
CA LEU A 173 -6.68 -1.56 -13.27
C LEU A 173 -8.09 -1.26 -13.83
N GLY A 174 -8.20 -0.71 -15.02
CA GLY A 174 -9.49 -0.36 -15.63
C GLY A 174 -10.32 -1.56 -16.06
N ALA A 175 -11.55 -1.32 -16.53
CA ALA A 175 -12.53 -2.37 -16.83
C ALA A 175 -12.04 -3.42 -17.85
N GLU A 176 -11.37 -3.00 -18.93
CA GLU A 176 -10.83 -3.92 -19.94
C GLU A 176 -9.72 -4.81 -19.38
N GLU A 177 -8.89 -4.26 -18.51
CA GLU A 177 -7.84 -5.01 -17.84
C GLU A 177 -8.45 -6.03 -16.87
N GLN A 178 -9.49 -5.65 -16.12
CA GLN A 178 -10.22 -6.56 -15.23
C GLN A 178 -10.95 -7.66 -16.01
N ALA A 179 -11.53 -7.35 -17.17
CA ALA A 179 -12.12 -8.37 -18.04
C ALA A 179 -11.09 -9.44 -18.43
N ALA A 180 -9.85 -9.02 -18.74
CA ALA A 180 -8.76 -9.92 -19.07
C ALA A 180 -8.31 -10.78 -17.86
N TYR A 181 -8.48 -10.31 -16.61
CA TYR A 181 -8.25 -11.15 -15.42
C TYR A 181 -9.18 -12.36 -15.38
N GLY A 182 -10.46 -12.16 -15.72
CA GLY A 182 -11.44 -13.24 -15.83
C GLY A 182 -11.11 -14.21 -16.96
N ASP A 183 -10.62 -13.71 -18.09
CA ASP A 183 -10.20 -14.55 -19.22
C ASP A 183 -9.05 -15.48 -18.85
N ALA A 184 -8.12 -15.02 -18.01
CA ALA A 184 -7.06 -15.85 -17.47
C ALA A 184 -7.60 -16.98 -16.59
N VAL A 185 -8.58 -16.72 -15.72
CA VAL A 185 -9.23 -17.75 -14.93
C VAL A 185 -9.98 -18.77 -15.82
N GLU A 186 -10.76 -18.26 -16.78
CA GLU A 186 -11.50 -19.13 -17.73
C GLU A 186 -10.54 -19.98 -18.57
N TRP A 187 -9.39 -19.45 -18.98
CA TRP A 187 -8.38 -20.23 -19.67
C TRP A 187 -7.80 -21.37 -18.82
N ILE A 188 -7.56 -21.12 -17.51
CA ILE A 188 -7.08 -22.14 -16.57
C ILE A 188 -8.06 -23.31 -16.51
N THR A 189 -9.37 -23.05 -16.52
CA THR A 189 -10.40 -24.09 -16.40
C THR A 189 -10.38 -25.10 -17.55
N ARG A 190 -9.82 -24.72 -18.70
CA ARG A 190 -9.72 -25.57 -19.90
C ARG A 190 -8.43 -26.39 -19.95
N GLN A 191 -7.54 -26.23 -18.98
CA GLN A 191 -6.25 -26.90 -19.01
C GLN A 191 -6.34 -28.34 -18.51
N PRO A 192 -5.61 -29.29 -19.17
CA PRO A 192 -5.68 -30.72 -18.81
C PRO A 192 -5.13 -31.01 -17.40
N TRP A 193 -4.28 -30.14 -16.87
CA TRP A 193 -3.66 -30.26 -15.56
C TRP A 193 -4.50 -29.64 -14.42
N PHE A 194 -5.62 -29.02 -14.71
CA PHE A 194 -6.44 -28.31 -13.72
C PHE A 194 -7.40 -29.23 -12.98
N ASP A 195 -7.50 -29.11 -11.65
CA ASP A 195 -8.37 -29.93 -10.79
C ASP A 195 -9.74 -29.31 -10.46
N GLY A 196 -9.98 -28.04 -10.82
CA GLY A 196 -11.22 -27.31 -10.52
C GLY A 196 -11.06 -26.18 -9.51
N ASN A 197 -9.88 -25.98 -8.90
CA ASN A 197 -9.67 -25.02 -7.84
C ASN A 197 -8.58 -24.01 -8.18
N VAL A 198 -8.93 -22.71 -8.16
CA VAL A 198 -8.00 -21.59 -8.33
C VAL A 198 -7.87 -20.83 -7.02
N GLY A 199 -6.65 -20.62 -6.57
CA GLY A 199 -6.27 -19.65 -5.56
C GLY A 199 -5.71 -18.40 -6.23
N LEU A 200 -6.09 -17.24 -5.75
CA LEU A 200 -5.54 -15.95 -6.20
C LEU A 200 -4.54 -15.47 -5.18
N ALA A 201 -3.33 -15.13 -5.61
CA ALA A 201 -2.29 -14.67 -4.70
C ALA A 201 -1.44 -13.56 -5.32
N GLY A 202 -0.98 -12.65 -4.48
CA GLY A 202 -0.02 -11.66 -4.94
C GLY A 202 0.27 -10.59 -3.92
N THR A 203 1.30 -9.80 -4.23
CA THR A 203 1.78 -8.71 -3.39
C THR A 203 1.62 -7.40 -4.14
N SER A 204 1.22 -6.32 -3.44
CA SER A 204 1.06 -4.99 -4.04
C SER A 204 0.08 -5.04 -5.22
N TYR A 205 0.48 -4.63 -6.41
CA TYR A 205 -0.33 -4.71 -7.62
C TYR A 205 -0.95 -6.11 -7.85
N LEU A 206 -0.20 -7.18 -7.61
CA LEU A 206 -0.71 -8.56 -7.76
C LEU A 206 -1.74 -8.90 -6.67
N GLY A 207 -1.63 -8.28 -5.49
CA GLY A 207 -2.64 -8.36 -4.43
C GLY A 207 -3.93 -7.66 -4.85
N ILE A 208 -3.82 -6.49 -5.50
CA ILE A 208 -4.95 -5.74 -6.04
C ILE A 208 -5.65 -6.55 -7.14
N THR A 209 -4.90 -7.06 -8.12
CA THR A 209 -5.48 -7.87 -9.21
C THR A 209 -6.14 -9.13 -8.68
N SER A 210 -5.63 -9.71 -7.57
CA SER A 210 -6.26 -10.86 -6.91
C SER A 210 -7.64 -10.52 -6.35
N LEU A 211 -7.80 -9.36 -5.70
CA LEU A 211 -9.09 -8.89 -5.21
C LEU A 211 -10.06 -8.59 -6.37
N LEU A 212 -9.63 -7.80 -7.37
CA LEU A 212 -10.44 -7.46 -8.54
C LEU A 212 -10.85 -8.68 -9.38
N THR A 213 -10.02 -9.73 -9.39
CA THR A 213 -10.39 -11.01 -10.02
C THR A 213 -11.45 -11.76 -9.20
N ALA A 214 -11.34 -11.75 -7.87
CA ALA A 214 -12.31 -12.42 -6.99
C ALA A 214 -13.69 -11.77 -7.04
N GLU A 215 -13.78 -10.45 -7.27
CA GLU A 215 -15.02 -9.70 -7.46
C GLU A 215 -15.86 -10.20 -8.64
N GLN A 216 -15.23 -10.81 -9.65
CA GLN A 216 -15.92 -11.38 -10.81
C GLN A 216 -16.66 -12.69 -10.50
N ARG A 217 -16.50 -13.23 -9.28
CA ARG A 217 -17.24 -14.40 -8.78
C ARG A 217 -17.12 -15.66 -9.65
N HIS A 218 -15.96 -15.83 -10.30
CA HIS A 218 -15.76 -17.02 -11.11
C HIS A 218 -15.78 -18.29 -10.23
N PRO A 219 -16.59 -19.33 -10.56
CA PRO A 219 -16.82 -20.48 -9.67
C PRO A 219 -15.58 -21.33 -9.39
N ALA A 220 -14.56 -21.26 -10.24
CA ALA A 220 -13.28 -21.95 -10.02
C ALA A 220 -12.44 -21.28 -8.93
N VAL A 221 -12.62 -19.97 -8.68
CA VAL A 221 -11.90 -19.24 -7.63
C VAL A 221 -12.40 -19.69 -6.26
N LYS A 222 -11.48 -20.09 -5.37
CA LYS A 222 -11.82 -20.67 -4.06
C LYS A 222 -11.26 -19.88 -2.87
N ALA A 223 -10.19 -19.14 -3.05
CA ALA A 223 -9.59 -18.33 -1.99
C ALA A 223 -8.69 -17.24 -2.55
N VAL A 224 -8.50 -16.17 -1.74
CA VAL A 224 -7.55 -15.07 -2.00
C VAL A 224 -6.52 -15.01 -0.89
N PHE A 225 -5.27 -14.70 -1.26
CA PHE A 225 -4.18 -14.37 -0.35
C PHE A 225 -3.48 -13.11 -0.87
N ALA A 226 -3.86 -11.94 -0.33
CA ALA A 226 -3.40 -10.64 -0.79
C ALA A 226 -2.44 -10.02 0.23
N VAL A 227 -1.24 -9.65 -0.24
CA VAL A 227 -0.21 -9.00 0.59
C VAL A 227 -0.10 -7.54 0.17
N VAL A 228 -0.24 -6.62 1.11
CA VAL A 228 -0.24 -5.16 0.94
C VAL A 228 -1.08 -4.71 -0.27
N PRO A 229 -2.38 -5.05 -0.32
CA PRO A 229 -3.24 -4.63 -1.41
C PRO A 229 -3.82 -3.24 -1.17
N MET A 230 -3.92 -2.44 -2.22
CA MET A 230 -4.73 -1.22 -2.24
C MET A 230 -6.22 -1.58 -2.30
N GLY A 231 -7.05 -0.84 -1.56
CA GLY A 231 -8.50 -1.01 -1.58
C GLY A 231 -9.23 0.14 -2.26
N ASP A 232 -8.95 1.36 -1.85
CA ASP A 232 -9.51 2.61 -2.40
C ASP A 232 -8.39 3.42 -3.05
N PRO A 233 -8.22 3.36 -4.38
CA PRO A 233 -7.13 4.02 -5.05
C PRO A 233 -7.14 5.55 -4.86
N TYR A 234 -8.32 6.18 -4.82
CA TYR A 234 -8.40 7.62 -4.72
C TYR A 234 -8.00 8.10 -3.31
N ARG A 235 -8.73 7.68 -2.27
CA ARG A 235 -8.52 8.17 -0.88
C ARG A 235 -7.27 7.63 -0.22
N GLY A 236 -6.93 6.39 -0.53
CA GLY A 236 -5.79 5.70 0.09
C GLY A 236 -4.45 6.08 -0.51
N THR A 237 -4.41 6.43 -1.81
CA THR A 237 -3.14 6.47 -2.54
C THR A 237 -3.00 7.67 -3.47
N VAL A 238 -3.94 7.86 -4.42
CA VAL A 238 -3.75 8.81 -5.52
C VAL A 238 -3.99 10.26 -5.10
N ALA A 239 -5.00 10.48 -4.25
CA ALA A 239 -5.36 11.80 -3.77
C ALA A 239 -5.80 11.79 -2.30
N PRO A 240 -4.91 11.40 -1.36
CA PRO A 240 -5.23 11.44 0.05
C PRO A 240 -5.60 12.85 0.48
N GLY A 241 -6.75 12.98 1.17
CA GLY A 241 -7.29 14.28 1.56
C GLY A 241 -7.64 15.23 0.41
N GLY A 242 -7.72 14.73 -0.83
CA GLY A 242 -8.00 15.51 -2.02
C GLY A 242 -6.78 16.23 -2.61
N LEU A 243 -5.57 15.85 -2.21
CA LEU A 243 -4.28 16.36 -2.69
C LEU A 243 -3.56 15.26 -3.47
N LEU A 244 -3.01 15.59 -4.65
CA LEU A 244 -2.44 14.60 -5.56
C LEU A 244 -1.11 14.05 -5.03
N ASP A 245 -1.01 12.73 -4.82
CA ASP A 245 0.26 12.07 -4.47
C ASP A 245 1.18 11.98 -5.69
N ALA A 246 1.89 13.05 -5.97
CA ALA A 246 2.82 13.08 -7.09
C ALA A 246 4.12 12.32 -6.80
N TYR A 247 4.49 12.11 -5.54
CA TYR A 247 5.74 11.47 -5.18
C TYR A 247 5.73 9.98 -5.48
N PHE A 248 4.71 9.25 -5.01
CA PHE A 248 4.52 7.84 -5.31
C PHE A 248 4.14 7.61 -6.76
N LEU A 249 3.11 8.35 -7.25
CA LEU A 249 2.59 8.15 -8.62
C LEU A 249 3.68 8.31 -9.66
N ASN A 250 4.51 9.36 -9.53
CA ASN A 250 5.63 9.55 -10.43
C ASN A 250 6.56 8.34 -10.47
N THR A 251 6.97 7.84 -9.30
CA THR A 251 7.89 6.72 -9.19
C THR A 251 7.29 5.44 -9.80
N TRP A 252 6.04 5.13 -9.43
CA TRP A 252 5.40 3.88 -9.84
C TRP A 252 4.99 3.88 -11.31
N LEU A 253 4.43 4.99 -11.80
CA LEU A 253 4.03 5.12 -13.19
C LEU A 253 5.24 5.06 -14.13
N THR A 254 6.33 5.72 -13.78
CA THR A 254 7.59 5.64 -14.55
C THR A 254 8.14 4.22 -14.58
N LEU A 255 8.15 3.54 -13.45
CA LEU A 255 8.63 2.15 -13.36
C LEU A 255 7.81 1.23 -14.28
N THR A 256 6.50 1.24 -14.15
CA THR A 256 5.62 0.33 -14.92
C THR A 256 5.66 0.61 -16.41
N GLN A 257 5.71 1.89 -16.83
CA GLN A 257 5.89 2.25 -18.25
C GLN A 257 7.20 1.75 -18.81
N ASN A 258 8.31 1.99 -18.12
CA ASN A 258 9.61 1.51 -18.58
C ASN A 258 9.64 -0.02 -18.67
N LEU A 259 9.04 -0.73 -17.72
CA LEU A 259 8.97 -2.20 -17.77
C LEU A 259 8.11 -2.68 -18.94
N SER A 260 7.00 -2.00 -19.27
CA SER A 260 6.11 -2.43 -20.35
C SER A 260 6.74 -2.32 -21.74
N VAL A 261 7.62 -1.34 -21.98
CA VAL A 261 8.29 -1.16 -23.29
C VAL A 261 9.65 -1.86 -23.40
N ALA A 262 10.24 -2.31 -22.30
CA ALA A 262 11.59 -2.89 -22.27
C ALA A 262 11.63 -4.38 -22.65
N ASN A 263 10.94 -4.80 -23.71
CA ASN A 263 10.76 -6.20 -24.10
C ASN A 263 11.91 -6.81 -24.94
N GLY A 264 13.02 -6.10 -25.13
CA GLY A 264 14.18 -6.61 -25.85
C GLY A 264 14.69 -7.97 -25.36
N PRO A 265 14.93 -8.17 -24.05
CA PRO A 265 15.33 -9.47 -23.50
C PRO A 265 14.32 -10.58 -23.74
N ALA A 266 13.01 -10.31 -23.59
CA ALA A 266 11.96 -11.29 -23.84
C ALA A 266 11.97 -11.79 -25.29
N LYS A 267 12.15 -10.90 -26.28
CA LYS A 267 12.27 -11.26 -27.69
C LYS A 267 13.48 -12.16 -27.99
N LEU A 268 14.57 -12.00 -27.25
CA LEU A 268 15.75 -12.86 -27.39
C LEU A 268 15.55 -14.25 -26.78
N VAL A 269 14.82 -14.35 -25.69
CA VAL A 269 14.51 -15.63 -25.00
C VAL A 269 13.42 -16.39 -25.74
N TYR A 270 12.35 -15.71 -26.16
CA TYR A 270 11.17 -16.31 -26.80
C TYR A 270 11.12 -15.98 -28.30
N ARG A 271 12.20 -16.33 -29.03
CA ARG A 271 12.40 -15.97 -30.44
C ARG A 271 11.24 -16.33 -31.37
N GLN A 272 10.57 -17.45 -31.12
CA GLN A 272 9.40 -17.89 -31.89
C GLN A 272 8.19 -16.96 -31.79
N TYR A 273 8.17 -16.07 -30.77
CA TYR A 273 7.13 -15.08 -30.51
C TYR A 273 7.63 -13.63 -30.66
N ALA A 274 8.82 -13.42 -31.21
CA ALA A 274 9.46 -12.10 -31.29
C ALA A 274 8.58 -11.05 -31.95
N ASP A 275 7.93 -11.40 -33.08
CA ASP A 275 7.04 -10.48 -33.80
C ASP A 275 5.78 -10.14 -32.99
N GLN A 276 5.21 -11.09 -32.27
CA GLN A 276 4.06 -10.86 -31.40
C GLN A 276 4.42 -9.98 -30.19
N ILE A 277 5.60 -10.21 -29.60
CA ILE A 277 6.11 -9.38 -28.49
C ILE A 277 6.43 -7.96 -28.99
N GLU A 278 6.95 -7.83 -30.23
CA GLU A 278 7.17 -6.52 -30.84
C GLU A 278 5.86 -5.78 -31.05
N ALA A 279 4.83 -6.44 -31.60
CA ALA A 279 3.51 -5.83 -31.79
C ALA A 279 2.93 -5.33 -30.45
N ALA A 280 2.99 -6.15 -29.39
CA ALA A 280 2.58 -5.74 -28.06
C ALA A 280 3.38 -4.52 -27.55
N THR A 281 4.69 -4.48 -27.82
CA THR A 281 5.54 -3.34 -27.43
C THR A 281 5.11 -2.06 -28.15
N GLN A 282 4.72 -2.15 -29.41
CA GLN A 282 4.21 -0.99 -30.18
C GLN A 282 2.87 -0.50 -29.64
N ASP A 283 1.96 -1.41 -29.21
CA ASP A 283 0.72 -1.03 -28.51
C ASP A 283 1.05 -0.23 -27.26
N HIS A 284 2.02 -0.68 -26.45
CA HIS A 284 2.42 0.00 -25.20
C HIS A 284 3.04 1.37 -25.48
N ILE A 285 3.84 1.51 -26.55
CA ILE A 285 4.42 2.80 -26.93
C ILE A 285 3.33 3.77 -27.36
N ALA A 286 2.38 3.32 -28.18
CA ALA A 286 1.25 4.15 -28.60
C ALA A 286 0.38 4.59 -27.40
N ALA A 287 0.14 3.68 -26.45
CA ALA A 287 -0.63 3.97 -25.25
C ALA A 287 -0.05 5.09 -24.38
N ILE A 288 1.25 5.35 -24.45
CA ILE A 288 1.88 6.46 -23.72
C ILE A 288 1.27 7.78 -24.17
N ASP A 289 1.18 8.01 -25.48
CA ASP A 289 0.67 9.25 -26.05
C ASP A 289 -0.86 9.30 -26.04
N ASP A 290 -1.53 8.17 -26.28
CA ASP A 290 -2.98 8.14 -26.53
C ASP A 290 -3.80 8.08 -25.23
N TRP A 291 -3.24 7.55 -24.16
CA TRP A 291 -3.98 7.34 -22.90
C TRP A 291 -3.24 7.82 -21.66
N TYR A 292 -1.98 7.49 -21.52
CA TYR A 292 -1.22 7.63 -20.28
C TYR A 292 -0.93 9.08 -19.93
N LEU A 293 -0.27 9.79 -20.86
CA LEU A 293 0.06 11.22 -20.67
C LEU A 293 -1.20 12.08 -20.54
N PRO A 294 -2.25 11.91 -21.37
CA PRO A 294 -3.51 12.63 -21.17
C PRO A 294 -4.13 12.41 -19.77
N THR A 295 -4.08 11.18 -19.25
CA THR A 295 -4.60 10.88 -17.90
C THR A 295 -3.82 11.61 -16.81
N ILE A 296 -2.48 11.64 -16.91
CA ILE A 296 -1.63 12.37 -15.97
C ILE A 296 -1.87 13.86 -16.04
N TYR A 297 -1.92 14.43 -17.26
CA TYR A 297 -2.17 15.87 -17.44
C TYR A 297 -3.53 16.30 -16.92
N ASN A 298 -4.58 15.51 -17.17
CA ASN A 298 -5.90 15.80 -16.62
C ASN A 298 -5.86 15.83 -15.08
N GLY A 299 -5.11 14.93 -14.45
CA GLY A 299 -4.90 14.95 -13.00
C GLY A 299 -4.19 16.21 -12.51
N LEU A 300 -3.08 16.58 -13.16
CA LEU A 300 -2.30 17.77 -12.80
C LEU A 300 -3.07 19.08 -13.05
N ASP A 301 -3.81 19.16 -14.16
CA ASP A 301 -4.59 20.34 -14.57
C ASP A 301 -5.93 20.46 -13.82
N GLY A 302 -6.30 19.48 -13.00
CA GLY A 302 -7.53 19.51 -12.21
C GLY A 302 -8.81 19.40 -13.05
N VAL A 303 -8.78 18.61 -14.16
CA VAL A 303 -9.92 18.47 -15.06
C VAL A 303 -11.00 17.61 -14.41
N ALA A 304 -12.12 18.23 -14.07
CA ALA A 304 -13.27 17.56 -13.42
C ALA A 304 -13.84 16.41 -14.26
N GLY A 305 -14.27 15.34 -13.59
CA GLY A 305 -14.82 14.15 -14.23
C GLY A 305 -13.79 13.21 -14.85
N THR A 306 -12.51 13.44 -14.59
CA THR A 306 -11.41 12.56 -15.00
C THR A 306 -10.79 11.87 -13.76
N ALA A 307 -9.50 11.50 -13.83
CA ALA A 307 -8.76 10.97 -12.68
C ALA A 307 -8.57 11.97 -11.51
N THR A 308 -8.96 13.23 -11.69
CA THR A 308 -8.84 14.31 -10.71
C THR A 308 -9.79 14.16 -9.52
N ASP A 309 -11.03 13.72 -9.79
CA ASP A 309 -12.09 13.60 -8.80
C ASP A 309 -12.37 12.13 -8.47
N ASP A 310 -12.87 11.88 -7.27
CA ASP A 310 -13.44 10.57 -6.96
C ASP A 310 -14.80 10.39 -7.67
N GLY A 311 -14.84 9.46 -8.62
CA GLY A 311 -15.99 9.20 -9.47
C GLY A 311 -15.87 7.86 -10.19
N ASP A 312 -16.57 7.71 -11.31
CA ASP A 312 -16.65 6.46 -12.07
C ASP A 312 -15.27 5.93 -12.50
N PHE A 313 -14.31 6.83 -12.77
CA PHE A 313 -12.95 6.44 -13.09
C PHE A 313 -12.30 5.61 -11.97
N TRP A 314 -12.49 6.01 -10.72
CA TRP A 314 -11.89 5.32 -9.57
C TRP A 314 -12.79 4.22 -9.01
N ALA A 315 -14.11 4.36 -9.11
CA ALA A 315 -15.05 3.38 -8.58
C ALA A 315 -14.84 1.97 -9.17
N VAL A 316 -14.60 1.88 -10.49
CA VAL A 316 -14.32 0.59 -11.15
C VAL A 316 -12.99 -0.03 -10.69
N ARG A 317 -12.06 0.76 -10.19
CA ARG A 317 -10.71 0.37 -9.76
C ARG A 317 -10.62 0.06 -8.27
N SER A 318 -11.68 0.34 -7.52
CA SER A 318 -11.70 0.24 -6.07
C SER A 318 -12.17 -1.14 -5.62
N ALA A 319 -11.24 -1.98 -5.18
CA ALA A 319 -11.58 -3.26 -4.56
C ALA A 319 -12.38 -3.06 -3.25
N LEU A 320 -12.25 -1.91 -2.58
CA LEU A 320 -13.01 -1.61 -1.37
C LEU A 320 -14.49 -1.33 -1.66
N GLU A 321 -14.80 -0.55 -2.69
CA GLU A 321 -16.17 -0.26 -3.12
C GLU A 321 -16.89 -1.52 -3.65
N ASN A 322 -16.15 -2.41 -4.27
CA ASN A 322 -16.65 -3.64 -4.87
C ASN A 322 -16.45 -4.88 -3.99
N ALA A 323 -15.89 -4.77 -2.79
CA ALA A 323 -15.64 -5.89 -1.86
C ALA A 323 -16.89 -6.72 -1.56
N LYS A 324 -18.10 -6.12 -1.72
CA LYS A 324 -19.38 -6.83 -1.62
C LYS A 324 -19.50 -8.03 -2.56
N ASP A 325 -18.74 -8.04 -3.66
CA ASP A 325 -18.76 -9.05 -4.71
C ASP A 325 -17.77 -10.18 -4.47
N ILE A 326 -16.82 -10.04 -3.54
CA ILE A 326 -15.92 -11.10 -3.12
C ILE A 326 -16.69 -12.10 -2.24
N GLN A 327 -16.75 -13.36 -2.69
CA GLN A 327 -17.52 -14.43 -2.05
C GLN A 327 -16.65 -15.61 -1.61
N VAL A 328 -15.35 -15.43 -1.54
CA VAL A 328 -14.39 -16.49 -1.19
C VAL A 328 -13.53 -16.08 0.01
N PRO A 329 -13.08 -17.05 0.82
CA PRO A 329 -12.18 -16.79 1.93
C PRO A 329 -10.98 -15.95 1.51
N THR A 330 -10.68 -14.89 2.28
CA THR A 330 -9.67 -13.88 1.94
C THR A 330 -8.71 -13.66 3.09
N PHE A 331 -7.42 -13.84 2.85
CA PHE A 331 -6.35 -13.48 3.77
C PHE A 331 -5.69 -12.17 3.30
N ILE A 332 -5.58 -11.19 4.19
CA ILE A 332 -4.98 -9.88 3.93
C ILE A 332 -3.77 -9.74 4.84
N ILE A 333 -2.61 -9.46 4.26
CA ILE A 333 -1.43 -9.00 5.01
C ILE A 333 -1.24 -7.53 4.69
N GLY A 334 -1.15 -6.67 5.70
CA GLY A 334 -0.92 -5.25 5.58
C GLY A 334 0.39 -4.79 6.22
N GLY A 335 0.81 -3.55 5.94
CA GLY A 335 1.97 -2.91 6.56
C GLY A 335 1.59 -1.74 7.47
N ALA A 336 2.18 -1.68 8.66
CA ALA A 336 1.84 -0.65 9.66
C ALA A 336 2.13 0.79 9.20
N ASN A 337 3.05 0.97 8.25
CA ASN A 337 3.40 2.25 7.63
C ASN A 337 3.44 2.11 6.09
N ASP A 338 2.58 1.25 5.56
CA ASP A 338 2.41 1.05 4.12
C ASP A 338 1.67 2.26 3.51
N ILE A 339 1.89 2.52 2.23
CA ILE A 339 1.08 3.52 1.50
C ILE A 339 -0.40 3.11 1.46
N PHE A 340 -0.70 1.80 1.56
CA PHE A 340 -2.06 1.24 1.59
C PHE A 340 -2.58 0.97 3.02
N GLN A 341 -1.87 1.44 4.04
CA GLN A 341 -2.21 1.28 5.47
C GLN A 341 -3.68 1.60 5.81
N ARG A 342 -4.28 2.57 5.08
CA ARG A 342 -5.68 2.95 5.23
C ARG A 342 -6.63 1.81 4.83
N ASP A 343 -6.33 1.15 3.74
CA ASP A 343 -7.28 0.31 3.00
C ASP A 343 -7.35 -1.13 3.51
N GLU A 344 -6.25 -1.68 3.97
CA GLU A 344 -6.15 -3.08 4.38
C GLU A 344 -7.13 -3.45 5.52
N PRO A 345 -7.23 -2.68 6.61
CA PRO A 345 -8.23 -2.93 7.64
C PRO A 345 -9.67 -2.63 7.17
N LEU A 346 -9.86 -1.71 6.21
CA LEU A 346 -11.18 -1.44 5.64
C LEU A 346 -11.66 -2.59 4.73
N LEU A 347 -10.76 -3.20 3.97
CA LEU A 347 -11.04 -4.41 3.20
C LEU A 347 -11.45 -5.56 4.12
N TYR A 348 -10.71 -5.79 5.21
CA TYR A 348 -11.09 -6.78 6.21
C TYR A 348 -12.51 -6.50 6.74
N GLU A 349 -12.81 -5.26 7.10
CA GLU A 349 -14.12 -4.90 7.65
C GLU A 349 -15.27 -5.13 6.67
N GLN A 350 -15.07 -4.87 5.39
CA GLN A 350 -16.08 -5.12 4.36
C GLN A 350 -16.33 -6.62 4.13
N LEU A 351 -15.32 -7.45 4.34
CA LEU A 351 -15.37 -8.89 4.06
C LEU A 351 -15.73 -9.76 5.25
N LYS A 352 -15.36 -9.36 6.48
CA LYS A 352 -15.42 -10.19 7.70
C LYS A 352 -16.78 -10.84 8.00
N ASN A 353 -17.88 -10.21 7.59
CA ASN A 353 -19.24 -10.71 7.82
C ASN A 353 -19.80 -11.53 6.65
N LYS A 354 -19.04 -11.69 5.57
CA LYS A 354 -19.46 -12.38 4.35
C LYS A 354 -18.69 -13.68 4.13
N VAL A 355 -17.38 -13.62 4.34
CA VAL A 355 -16.46 -14.74 4.11
C VAL A 355 -15.46 -14.83 5.25
N ASN A 356 -14.84 -16.00 5.43
CA ASN A 356 -13.74 -16.11 6.39
C ASN A 356 -12.59 -15.18 5.95
N THR A 357 -12.38 -14.12 6.73
CA THR A 357 -11.37 -13.11 6.44
C THR A 357 -10.38 -13.02 7.58
N LYS A 358 -9.09 -12.95 7.26
CA LYS A 358 -8.01 -12.73 8.21
C LYS A 358 -7.22 -11.48 7.83
N LEU A 359 -6.84 -10.71 8.85
CA LEU A 359 -5.99 -9.53 8.72
C LEU A 359 -4.73 -9.72 9.56
N LEU A 360 -3.57 -9.68 8.94
CA LEU A 360 -2.27 -9.62 9.59
C LEU A 360 -1.59 -8.31 9.21
N VAL A 361 -1.31 -7.42 10.17
CA VAL A 361 -0.54 -6.19 9.92
C VAL A 361 0.88 -6.39 10.42
N VAL A 362 1.86 -6.31 9.53
CA VAL A 362 3.30 -6.41 9.84
C VAL A 362 3.93 -5.02 9.96
N PRO A 363 5.09 -4.87 10.63
CA PRO A 363 5.75 -3.56 10.71
C PRO A 363 6.35 -3.14 9.37
N GLY A 364 6.55 -1.84 9.19
CA GLY A 364 7.29 -1.24 8.11
C GLY A 364 6.44 -0.64 6.99
N ALA A 365 7.13 0.04 6.09
CA ALA A 365 6.58 0.59 4.86
C ALA A 365 6.45 -0.50 3.79
N HIS A 366 5.92 -0.18 2.61
CA HIS A 366 5.55 -1.10 1.55
C HIS A 366 6.62 -2.15 1.23
N ILE A 367 7.80 -1.72 0.80
CA ILE A 367 8.90 -2.65 0.48
C ILE A 367 9.34 -3.48 1.69
N GLN A 368 9.37 -2.88 2.89
CA GLN A 368 9.74 -3.60 4.10
C GLN A 368 8.73 -4.71 4.42
N ALA A 369 7.44 -4.40 4.34
CA ALA A 369 6.37 -5.39 4.53
C ALA A 369 6.46 -6.53 3.50
N ILE A 370 6.75 -6.19 2.23
CA ILE A 370 6.99 -7.17 1.17
C ILE A 370 8.21 -8.05 1.46
N LEU A 371 9.34 -7.45 1.81
CA LEU A 371 10.57 -8.19 2.10
C LEU A 371 10.39 -9.10 3.32
N ASP A 372 9.73 -8.62 4.37
CA ASP A 372 9.43 -9.42 5.55
C ASP A 372 8.49 -10.59 5.20
N ALA A 373 7.50 -10.36 4.35
CA ALA A 373 6.63 -11.42 3.86
C ALA A 373 7.39 -12.45 3.00
N MET A 374 8.37 -12.03 2.21
CA MET A 374 9.17 -12.91 1.34
C MET A 374 10.26 -13.69 2.09
N LEU A 375 11.04 -12.98 2.94
CA LEU A 375 12.23 -13.55 3.57
C LEU A 375 11.90 -14.41 4.79
N GLY A 376 10.75 -14.17 5.41
CA GLY A 376 10.27 -14.88 6.58
C GLY A 376 9.69 -16.27 6.35
N HIS A 377 9.90 -16.85 5.22
CA HIS A 377 9.13 -17.92 4.59
C HIS A 377 9.01 -19.25 5.34
N ARG A 378 9.88 -19.61 6.20
CA ARG A 378 9.81 -20.92 6.90
C ARG A 378 9.82 -20.80 8.40
N ASN A 379 10.26 -19.66 8.87
CA ASN A 379 10.37 -19.34 10.28
C ASN A 379 9.54 -18.10 10.54
N ALA A 380 9.36 -17.78 11.78
CA ALA A 380 8.97 -16.43 12.11
C ALA A 380 9.87 -15.44 11.37
N ILE A 381 9.31 -14.48 10.66
CA ILE A 381 10.07 -13.39 10.09
C ILE A 381 10.80 -12.65 11.21
N SER A 382 11.87 -11.92 10.88
CA SER A 382 12.74 -11.24 11.86
C SER A 382 11.96 -10.34 12.85
N ASN A 383 10.78 -9.89 12.45
CA ASN A 383 9.86 -9.09 13.25
C ASN A 383 8.89 -9.90 14.11
N GLY A 384 8.94 -11.22 14.07
CA GLY A 384 8.13 -12.09 14.91
C GLY A 384 6.79 -12.54 14.33
N ALA A 385 6.40 -12.13 13.13
CA ALA A 385 5.21 -12.66 12.47
C ALA A 385 5.46 -14.03 11.83
N PRO A 386 4.43 -14.86 11.62
CA PRO A 386 4.55 -16.08 10.82
C PRO A 386 4.97 -15.76 9.39
N GLY A 387 5.79 -16.64 8.80
CA GLY A 387 6.22 -16.50 7.40
C GLY A 387 5.04 -16.59 6.43
N SER A 388 5.00 -15.71 5.44
CA SER A 388 3.90 -15.64 4.47
C SER A 388 3.72 -16.92 3.65
N GLU A 389 4.81 -17.62 3.29
CA GLU A 389 4.71 -18.90 2.58
C GLU A 389 4.04 -19.97 3.44
N THR A 390 4.33 -20.01 4.74
CA THR A 390 3.67 -20.94 5.67
C THR A 390 2.18 -20.64 5.76
N LEU A 391 1.82 -19.36 5.85
CA LEU A 391 0.42 -18.92 5.88
C LEU A 391 -0.28 -19.19 4.55
N LEU A 392 0.39 -18.91 3.43
CA LEU A 392 -0.12 -19.20 2.09
C LEU A 392 -0.41 -20.69 1.91
N LEU A 393 0.55 -21.57 2.31
CA LEU A 393 0.36 -23.02 2.27
C LEU A 393 -0.81 -23.44 3.16
N GLN A 394 -0.85 -22.95 4.42
CA GLN A 394 -1.92 -23.26 5.37
C GLN A 394 -3.29 -22.85 4.83
N TRP A 395 -3.38 -21.66 4.20
CA TRP A 395 -4.60 -21.11 3.63
C TRP A 395 -5.07 -21.90 2.41
N PHE A 396 -4.19 -22.16 1.44
CA PHE A 396 -4.55 -22.85 0.21
C PHE A 396 -4.72 -24.36 0.40
N ASP A 397 -3.97 -24.99 1.27
CA ASP A 397 -4.24 -26.41 1.63
C ASP A 397 -5.66 -26.55 2.21
N ARG A 398 -6.12 -25.57 3.00
CA ARG A 398 -7.49 -25.57 3.53
C ARG A 398 -8.54 -25.40 2.44
N TYR A 399 -8.40 -24.37 1.60
CA TYR A 399 -9.49 -23.96 0.71
C TYR A 399 -9.41 -24.54 -0.70
N LEU A 400 -8.23 -24.92 -1.18
CA LEU A 400 -8.07 -25.54 -2.50
C LEU A 400 -7.97 -27.05 -2.43
N LYS A 401 -7.41 -27.60 -1.35
CA LYS A 401 -7.24 -29.07 -1.19
C LYS A 401 -8.16 -29.69 -0.13
N GLY A 402 -8.90 -28.90 0.63
CA GLY A 402 -9.80 -29.39 1.68
C GLY A 402 -9.10 -29.98 2.90
N ILE A 403 -7.79 -29.72 3.08
CA ILE A 403 -7.01 -30.24 4.21
C ILE A 403 -7.37 -29.45 5.47
N ASN A 404 -7.57 -30.11 6.59
CA ASN A 404 -7.76 -29.41 7.86
C ASN A 404 -6.42 -28.91 8.39
N THR A 405 -6.12 -27.65 8.12
CA THR A 405 -4.86 -27.00 8.47
C THR A 405 -4.95 -26.12 9.73
N GLY A 406 -6.15 -25.95 10.28
CA GLY A 406 -6.40 -24.97 11.35
C GLY A 406 -6.49 -23.52 10.88
N ALA A 407 -6.48 -23.24 9.57
CA ALA A 407 -6.59 -21.88 9.02
C ALA A 407 -7.86 -21.16 9.49
N ASP A 408 -8.96 -21.88 9.64
CA ASP A 408 -10.23 -21.33 10.12
C ASP A 408 -10.12 -20.79 11.56
N SER A 409 -9.21 -21.34 12.37
CA SER A 409 -9.00 -20.99 13.78
C SER A 409 -7.92 -19.92 14.00
N LEU A 410 -7.29 -19.42 12.94
CA LEU A 410 -6.37 -18.29 13.06
C LEU A 410 -7.09 -17.06 13.61
N PRO A 411 -6.42 -16.17 14.37
CA PRO A 411 -7.02 -14.92 14.80
C PRO A 411 -7.60 -14.15 13.63
N ASN A 412 -8.75 -13.52 13.83
CA ASN A 412 -9.35 -12.69 12.78
C ASN A 412 -8.46 -11.49 12.46
N VAL A 413 -7.87 -10.89 13.50
CA VAL A 413 -6.97 -9.75 13.37
C VAL A 413 -5.72 -9.99 14.20
N THR A 414 -4.57 -9.85 13.59
CA THR A 414 -3.26 -9.82 14.26
C THR A 414 -2.53 -8.58 13.79
N GLN A 415 -2.11 -7.73 14.73
CA GLN A 415 -1.46 -6.47 14.39
C GLN A 415 -0.13 -6.33 15.12
N TYR A 416 0.90 -5.92 14.37
CA TYR A 416 2.07 -5.32 14.97
C TYR A 416 1.64 -4.07 15.75
N VAL A 417 2.14 -3.92 16.97
CA VAL A 417 1.85 -2.77 17.84
C VAL A 417 3.11 -1.97 18.05
N GLU A 418 3.15 -0.77 17.47
CA GLU A 418 4.26 0.16 17.63
C GLU A 418 4.49 0.48 19.12
N GLY A 419 5.76 0.47 19.57
CA GLY A 419 6.09 0.75 20.97
C GLY A 419 5.77 -0.36 21.99
N TYR A 420 5.16 -1.48 21.58
CA TYR A 420 4.82 -2.57 22.50
C TYR A 420 6.05 -3.38 22.91
N GLY A 421 7.01 -3.60 22.03
CA GLY A 421 8.24 -4.31 22.35
C GLY A 421 9.19 -3.52 23.27
N LEU A 422 10.01 -4.24 24.06
CA LEU A 422 11.09 -3.67 24.85
C LEU A 422 12.42 -3.89 24.13
N PHE A 423 13.35 -2.92 24.24
CA PHE A 423 14.72 -3.03 23.68
C PHE A 423 14.75 -3.36 22.18
N GLY A 424 13.84 -2.79 21.38
CA GLY A 424 13.78 -3.01 19.93
C GLY A 424 13.12 -4.33 19.50
N THR A 425 12.58 -5.11 20.44
CA THR A 425 11.76 -6.27 20.07
C THR A 425 10.41 -5.81 19.53
N GLN A 426 9.97 -6.46 18.47
CA GLN A 426 8.66 -6.20 17.87
C GLN A 426 7.64 -7.17 18.46
N ARG A 427 6.42 -6.69 18.70
CA ARG A 427 5.35 -7.51 19.26
C ARG A 427 4.02 -7.29 18.56
N TYR A 428 3.23 -8.36 18.54
CA TYR A 428 1.91 -8.40 17.96
C TYR A 428 0.84 -8.51 19.04
N ALA A 429 -0.35 -8.03 18.74
CA ALA A 429 -1.55 -8.27 19.53
C ALA A 429 -2.62 -8.87 18.62
N THR A 430 -3.46 -9.72 19.20
CA THR A 430 -4.59 -10.32 18.48
C THR A 430 -5.90 -9.72 18.93
N ALA A 431 -6.86 -9.65 18.02
CA ALA A 431 -8.23 -9.24 18.31
C ALA A 431 -9.22 -10.11 17.54
N THR A 432 -10.43 -10.16 18.04
CA THR A 432 -11.53 -10.87 17.38
C THR A 432 -12.13 -10.08 16.22
N ASP A 433 -11.85 -8.77 16.17
CA ASP A 433 -12.41 -7.86 15.15
C ASP A 433 -11.58 -6.58 15.00
N TRP A 434 -11.81 -5.85 13.91
CA TRP A 434 -11.32 -4.49 13.66
C TRP A 434 -12.50 -3.58 13.25
N PRO A 435 -12.59 -2.30 13.75
CA PRO A 435 -11.77 -1.77 14.86
C PRO A 435 -11.88 -2.64 16.12
N HIS A 436 -10.88 -2.55 17.02
CA HIS A 436 -10.82 -3.41 18.21
C HIS A 436 -12.13 -3.34 19.01
N PRO A 437 -12.80 -4.47 19.37
CA PRO A 437 -14.14 -4.43 19.96
C PRO A 437 -14.24 -3.66 21.30
N LYS A 438 -13.13 -3.56 22.02
CA LYS A 438 -13.05 -2.80 23.29
C LYS A 438 -12.54 -1.39 23.10
N ALA A 439 -12.37 -0.93 21.85
CA ALA A 439 -11.96 0.44 21.58
C ALA A 439 -12.99 1.46 22.11
N SER A 440 -12.48 2.57 22.59
CA SER A 440 -13.27 3.69 23.08
C SER A 440 -12.67 5.00 22.60
N PRO A 441 -13.45 5.90 22.02
CA PRO A 441 -12.95 7.20 21.60
C PRO A 441 -12.46 8.00 22.79
N GLN A 442 -11.26 8.55 22.68
CA GLN A 442 -10.74 9.56 23.61
C GLN A 442 -10.46 10.82 22.79
N ARG A 443 -10.99 11.95 23.29
CA ARG A 443 -10.84 13.26 22.66
C ARG A 443 -9.86 14.12 23.45
N TYR A 444 -8.90 14.70 22.74
CA TYR A 444 -7.93 15.64 23.26
C TYR A 444 -8.07 16.98 22.55
N TYR A 445 -8.35 18.05 23.27
CA TYR A 445 -8.51 19.40 22.73
C TYR A 445 -7.17 20.10 22.62
N LEU A 446 -6.98 20.78 21.51
CA LEU A 446 -5.86 21.68 21.31
C LEU A 446 -6.06 22.94 22.17
N ARG A 447 -5.02 23.38 22.87
CA ARG A 447 -5.09 24.52 23.79
C ARG A 447 -4.15 25.63 23.33
N GLY A 448 -4.52 26.86 23.62
CA GLY A 448 -3.74 28.06 23.28
C GLY A 448 -2.34 28.13 23.91
N ASN A 449 -2.00 27.24 24.83
CA ASN A 449 -0.66 27.07 25.40
C ASN A 449 0.10 25.88 24.80
N MET A 450 -0.26 25.44 23.59
CA MET A 450 0.36 24.33 22.86
C MET A 450 0.27 22.97 23.56
N ARG A 451 -0.79 22.75 24.37
CA ARG A 451 -1.04 21.47 25.03
C ARG A 451 -2.23 20.75 24.46
N LEU A 452 -2.22 19.43 24.58
CA LEU A 452 -3.39 18.57 24.42
C LEU A 452 -4.03 18.34 25.81
N SER A 453 -5.36 18.51 25.88
CA SER A 453 -6.13 18.36 27.10
C SER A 453 -7.40 17.52 26.87
N ASP A 454 -7.77 16.68 27.84
CA ASP A 454 -9.04 15.97 27.87
C ASP A 454 -10.25 16.89 28.11
N ARG A 455 -10.00 18.17 28.45
CA ARG A 455 -11.04 19.17 28.72
C ARG A 455 -11.09 20.19 27.58
N ALA A 456 -12.32 20.44 27.11
CA ALA A 456 -12.58 21.48 26.12
C ALA A 456 -12.17 22.87 26.64
N PRO A 457 -11.79 23.80 25.76
CA PRO A 457 -11.58 25.19 26.14
C PRO A 457 -12.89 25.79 26.66
N PHE A 458 -12.83 26.53 27.77
CA PHE A 458 -13.98 27.21 28.36
C PHE A 458 -13.86 28.72 28.32
N LEU A 459 -12.69 29.24 27.95
CA LEU A 459 -12.38 30.65 27.67
C LEU A 459 -11.82 30.77 26.28
N ASN A 460 -11.88 31.97 25.73
CA ASN A 460 -11.17 32.28 24.49
C ASN A 460 -9.66 32.14 24.69
N GLU A 461 -9.05 31.26 23.95
CA GLU A 461 -7.61 31.03 23.97
C GLU A 461 -6.99 31.61 22.68
N PRO A 462 -5.68 31.91 22.69
CA PRO A 462 -5.00 32.37 21.48
C PRO A 462 -5.12 31.34 20.35
N PHE A 463 -5.35 31.82 19.13
CA PHE A 463 -5.18 31.05 17.93
C PHE A 463 -3.68 30.96 17.56
N HIS A 464 -3.34 29.94 16.77
CA HIS A 464 -2.01 29.81 16.19
C HIS A 464 -2.09 29.89 14.68
N THR A 465 -0.95 30.16 14.02
CA THR A 465 -0.88 30.27 12.57
C THR A 465 0.16 29.33 12.00
N ILE A 466 -0.12 28.79 10.82
CA ILE A 466 0.81 28.08 9.96
C ILE A 466 0.78 28.72 8.58
N SER A 467 1.90 28.66 7.87
CA SER A 467 2.03 29.23 6.54
C SER A 467 2.23 28.14 5.50
N GLU A 468 1.64 28.31 4.33
CA GLU A 468 1.87 27.40 3.20
C GLU A 468 3.36 27.43 2.84
N PRO A 469 4.03 26.26 2.71
CA PRO A 469 5.41 26.21 2.27
C PRO A 469 5.54 26.62 0.80
N GLU A 470 6.78 26.81 0.34
CA GLU A 470 7.05 27.02 -1.08
C GLU A 470 6.39 25.90 -1.91
N ALA A 471 5.69 26.28 -2.97
CA ALA A 471 5.00 25.35 -3.84
C ALA A 471 5.96 24.31 -4.43
N PRO A 472 5.50 23.07 -4.66
CA PRO A 472 6.29 22.08 -5.38
C PRO A 472 6.57 22.58 -6.79
N SER A 473 7.75 22.30 -7.33
CA SER A 473 8.01 22.55 -8.74
C SER A 473 7.67 21.32 -9.57
N VAL A 474 6.84 21.52 -10.59
CA VAL A 474 6.56 20.55 -11.61
C VAL A 474 7.16 21.06 -12.92
N ASP A 475 8.21 20.43 -13.39
CA ASP A 475 8.85 20.82 -14.65
C ASP A 475 8.04 20.25 -15.81
N ILE A 476 7.36 21.14 -16.54
CA ILE A 476 6.59 20.78 -17.75
C ILE A 476 7.25 21.45 -18.93
N THR A 477 7.86 20.64 -19.80
CA THR A 477 8.44 21.10 -21.06
C THR A 477 7.49 20.78 -22.21
N THR A 478 7.52 21.62 -23.24
CA THR A 478 6.83 21.31 -24.51
C THR A 478 7.89 20.88 -25.52
N SER A 479 7.75 19.66 -26.05
CA SER A 479 8.64 19.16 -27.09
C SER A 479 8.41 19.86 -28.43
N ASP A 480 9.36 19.73 -29.37
CA ASP A 480 9.29 20.38 -30.70
C ASP A 480 8.03 20.01 -31.50
N ASP A 481 7.40 18.88 -31.19
CA ASP A 481 6.15 18.41 -31.81
C ASP A 481 4.88 18.91 -31.06
N GLY A 482 5.04 19.84 -30.12
CA GLY A 482 3.94 20.46 -29.37
C GLY A 482 3.42 19.65 -28.18
N ARG A 483 4.07 18.52 -27.84
CA ARG A 483 3.65 17.69 -26.71
C ARG A 483 4.19 18.22 -25.38
N ARG A 484 3.36 18.15 -24.37
CA ARG A 484 3.78 18.40 -22.98
C ARG A 484 4.57 17.17 -22.49
N VAL A 485 5.66 17.42 -21.81
CA VAL A 485 6.46 16.39 -21.13
C VAL A 485 6.63 16.81 -19.69
N VAL A 486 6.15 15.98 -18.76
CA VAL A 486 6.42 16.17 -17.34
C VAL A 486 7.86 15.72 -17.08
N GLY A 487 8.70 16.66 -16.68
CA GLY A 487 10.09 16.41 -16.33
C GLY A 487 10.24 16.01 -14.86
N GLU A 488 10.82 16.89 -14.07
CA GLU A 488 11.05 16.65 -12.64
C GLU A 488 9.91 17.19 -11.79
N VAL A 489 9.44 16.40 -10.82
CA VAL A 489 8.57 16.87 -9.74
C VAL A 489 9.42 16.98 -8.48
N THR A 490 9.65 18.21 -8.02
CA THR A 490 10.35 18.47 -6.77
C THR A 490 9.35 18.84 -5.70
N VAL A 491 9.31 18.07 -4.62
CA VAL A 491 8.48 18.32 -3.44
C VAL A 491 9.30 18.96 -2.33
N ASN A 492 8.67 19.85 -1.57
CA ASN A 492 9.27 20.54 -0.45
C ASN A 492 8.25 20.67 0.68
N ASP A 493 8.47 19.99 1.79
CA ASP A 493 7.63 20.09 2.99
C ASP A 493 8.15 21.09 4.02
N GLY A 494 9.04 21.98 3.57
CA GLY A 494 9.67 22.99 4.42
C GLY A 494 10.97 22.55 5.07
N SER A 495 11.42 21.29 4.87
CA SER A 495 12.66 20.77 5.43
C SER A 495 13.47 19.96 4.43
N ASP A 496 14.75 19.75 4.73
CA ASP A 496 15.64 18.86 3.96
C ASP A 496 15.37 17.35 4.21
N CYS A 497 14.45 17.03 5.13
CA CYS A 497 14.18 15.68 5.56
C CYS A 497 12.72 15.54 5.98
N SER A 498 11.93 14.78 5.23
CA SER A 498 10.56 14.48 5.60
C SER A 498 10.46 13.18 6.37
N SER A 499 9.74 13.20 7.51
CA SER A 499 9.40 12.00 8.27
C SER A 499 8.40 11.08 7.52
N SER A 500 7.66 11.63 6.56
CA SER A 500 6.68 10.90 5.74
C SER A 500 7.31 10.22 4.52
N ALA A 501 8.54 10.58 4.15
CA ALA A 501 9.18 10.10 2.91
C ALA A 501 9.33 8.58 2.85
N VAL A 502 9.56 7.91 3.98
CA VAL A 502 9.67 6.44 4.01
C VAL A 502 8.36 5.79 3.56
N GLN A 503 7.22 6.24 4.07
CA GLN A 503 5.91 5.69 3.71
C GLN A 503 5.60 5.95 2.23
N TRP A 504 5.68 7.19 1.79
CA TRP A 504 5.21 7.61 0.46
C TRP A 504 6.20 7.34 -0.68
N SER A 505 7.44 6.95 -0.37
CA SER A 505 8.39 6.39 -1.33
C SER A 505 8.32 4.86 -1.44
N LEU A 506 7.24 4.21 -1.02
CA LEU A 506 7.18 2.75 -0.93
C LEU A 506 8.21 2.13 0.04
N GLY A 507 8.87 2.91 0.87
CA GLY A 507 9.97 2.46 1.73
C GLY A 507 11.37 2.67 1.15
N PHE A 508 11.50 3.12 -0.12
CA PHE A 508 12.81 3.32 -0.74
C PHE A 508 13.67 4.34 0.00
N ASP A 509 13.09 5.45 0.47
CA ASP A 509 13.84 6.45 1.24
C ASP A 509 14.34 5.90 2.60
N GLY A 510 13.68 4.88 3.12
CA GLY A 510 14.09 4.16 4.34
C GLY A 510 15.31 3.27 4.17
N LEU A 511 15.72 2.93 2.93
CA LEU A 511 16.93 2.17 2.65
C LEU A 511 18.20 2.97 3.00
N ILE A 512 18.11 4.30 2.98
CA ILE A 512 19.14 5.22 3.45
C ILE A 512 18.57 5.96 4.66
N PRO A 513 18.76 5.45 5.89
CA PRO A 513 18.15 6.05 7.07
C PRO A 513 18.57 7.50 7.26
N LYS A 514 17.60 8.39 7.44
CA LYS A 514 17.81 9.79 7.82
C LYS A 514 17.36 10.01 9.27
N PRO A 515 17.97 10.96 10.00
CA PRO A 515 17.59 11.20 11.40
C PRO A 515 16.09 11.51 11.58
N CYS A 516 15.45 12.23 10.65
CA CYS A 516 14.03 12.59 10.73
C CYS A 516 13.07 11.40 10.63
N HIS A 517 13.46 10.30 9.99
CA HIS A 517 12.63 9.09 9.91
C HIS A 517 12.40 8.47 11.30
N ALA A 518 13.36 8.64 12.20
CA ALA A 518 13.29 8.11 13.57
C ALA A 518 12.93 9.18 14.61
N ASN A 519 13.01 10.45 14.27
CA ASN A 519 12.75 11.56 15.18
C ASN A 519 12.28 12.80 14.40
N SER A 520 10.98 12.95 14.27
CA SER A 520 10.36 14.08 13.57
C SER A 520 10.57 15.43 14.24
N ALA A 521 10.93 15.46 15.54
CA ALA A 521 11.17 16.73 16.25
C ALA A 521 12.29 17.58 15.65
N ILE A 522 13.21 16.98 14.89
CA ILE A 522 14.34 17.72 14.30
C ILE A 522 13.94 18.58 13.08
N VAL A 523 12.79 18.33 12.45
CA VAL A 523 12.33 19.05 11.26
C VAL A 523 11.13 19.95 11.52
N GLU A 524 10.49 19.83 12.66
CA GLU A 524 9.23 20.54 12.97
C GLU A 524 9.32 22.06 12.86
N LYS A 525 10.46 22.62 13.26
CA LYS A 525 10.69 24.08 13.15
C LYS A 525 10.83 24.52 11.70
N GLU A 526 11.47 23.71 10.87
CA GLU A 526 11.66 24.03 9.44
C GLU A 526 10.34 23.89 8.67
N GLN A 527 9.47 22.98 9.13
CA GLN A 527 8.14 22.77 8.57
C GLN A 527 7.09 23.78 9.04
N ASP A 528 7.45 24.75 9.89
CA ASP A 528 6.51 25.68 10.56
C ASP A 528 5.36 24.93 11.28
N ALA A 529 5.67 23.78 11.84
CA ALA A 529 4.67 22.92 12.45
C ALA A 529 4.26 23.39 13.84
N LEU A 530 2.96 23.45 14.09
CA LEU A 530 2.39 23.67 15.42
C LEU A 530 2.36 22.34 16.19
N ILE A 531 2.97 22.34 17.36
CA ILE A 531 3.16 21.16 18.18
C ILE A 531 2.27 21.22 19.42
N TYR A 532 1.34 20.27 19.55
CA TYR A 532 0.52 20.14 20.75
C TYR A 532 0.80 18.79 21.43
N GLU A 533 1.06 18.83 22.74
CA GLU A 533 1.43 17.63 23.52
C GLU A 533 0.56 17.47 24.77
N THR A 534 0.30 16.24 25.15
CA THR A 534 -0.20 15.93 26.49
C THR A 534 0.87 16.24 27.55
N ALA A 535 0.47 16.35 28.82
CA ALA A 535 1.41 16.10 29.91
C ALA A 535 1.95 14.66 29.80
N PRO A 536 3.10 14.34 30.42
CA PRO A 536 3.55 12.95 30.49
C PRO A 536 2.43 12.02 30.97
N LEU A 537 2.16 10.96 30.20
CA LEU A 537 1.06 10.03 30.49
C LEU A 537 1.29 9.35 31.84
N ARG A 538 0.23 9.23 32.64
CA ARG A 538 0.29 8.55 33.93
C ARG A 538 0.24 7.03 33.83
N SER A 539 -0.27 6.52 32.72
CA SER A 539 -0.38 5.10 32.40
C SER A 539 -0.17 4.92 30.90
N ASP A 540 0.16 3.71 30.48
CA ASP A 540 0.27 3.36 29.08
C ASP A 540 -1.04 3.66 28.34
N LEU A 541 -0.94 4.22 27.12
CA LEU A 541 -2.04 4.47 26.21
C LEU A 541 -1.89 3.56 24.98
N TYR A 542 -2.77 2.58 24.87
CA TYR A 542 -2.83 1.73 23.69
C TYR A 542 -3.87 2.27 22.71
N ILE A 543 -3.41 2.75 21.57
CA ILE A 543 -4.24 3.21 20.45
C ILE A 543 -4.37 2.05 19.46
N ASN A 544 -5.60 1.76 19.00
CA ASN A 544 -5.82 0.76 17.95
C ASN A 544 -7.07 1.09 17.13
N GLY A 545 -6.87 1.50 15.88
CA GLY A 545 -7.91 1.82 14.92
C GLY A 545 -7.70 3.15 14.22
N PRO A 546 -8.71 3.66 13.52
CA PRO A 546 -8.67 4.96 12.87
C PRO A 546 -8.61 6.12 13.89
N MET A 547 -8.07 7.23 13.45
CA MET A 547 -7.98 8.48 14.22
C MET A 547 -8.51 9.64 13.37
N GLN A 548 -8.90 10.71 14.03
CA GLN A 548 -9.45 11.90 13.39
C GLN A 548 -8.98 13.17 14.07
N ALA A 549 -8.61 14.18 13.30
CA ALA A 549 -8.42 15.52 13.83
C ALA A 549 -9.56 16.44 13.35
N ASP A 550 -10.25 17.06 14.30
CA ASP A 550 -11.27 18.09 14.07
C ASP A 550 -10.57 19.44 14.22
N ILE A 551 -10.23 20.11 13.14
CA ILE A 551 -9.45 21.36 13.16
C ILE A 551 -10.30 22.51 12.65
N TRP A 552 -10.59 23.48 13.52
CA TRP A 552 -11.22 24.74 13.15
C TRP A 552 -10.18 25.70 12.61
N ILE A 553 -10.39 26.15 11.39
CA ILE A 553 -9.45 27.04 10.70
C ILE A 553 -10.14 28.24 10.08
N SER A 554 -9.38 29.30 9.84
CA SER A 554 -9.66 30.26 8.77
C SER A 554 -8.38 30.48 7.97
N ALA A 555 -8.51 30.81 6.72
CA ALA A 555 -7.40 31.01 5.79
C ALA A 555 -7.43 32.41 5.19
N THR A 556 -6.29 32.88 4.69
CA THR A 556 -6.22 34.13 3.91
C THR A 556 -6.64 33.95 2.46
N ASN A 557 -6.59 32.70 1.97
CA ASN A 557 -6.88 32.34 0.59
C ASN A 557 -8.11 31.43 0.50
N SER A 558 -8.55 31.11 -0.72
CA SER A 558 -9.67 30.20 -0.98
C SER A 558 -9.32 28.72 -0.87
N GLN A 559 -8.02 28.40 -0.82
CA GLN A 559 -7.45 27.06 -0.64
C GLN A 559 -6.52 27.04 0.57
N ALA A 560 -6.59 25.97 1.35
CA ALA A 560 -5.68 25.68 2.44
C ALA A 560 -5.61 24.15 2.63
N ALA A 561 -4.47 23.62 3.04
CA ALA A 561 -4.34 22.25 3.45
C ALA A 561 -4.00 22.15 4.94
N ILE A 562 -4.41 21.06 5.56
CA ILE A 562 -4.07 20.69 6.92
C ILE A 562 -3.45 19.31 6.91
N ALA A 563 -2.14 19.25 7.16
CA ALA A 563 -1.41 18.01 7.37
C ALA A 563 -1.23 17.80 8.87
N VAL A 564 -1.48 16.57 9.31
CA VAL A 564 -1.34 16.17 10.71
C VAL A 564 -0.44 14.95 10.82
N ARG A 565 0.36 14.91 11.88
CA ARG A 565 1.16 13.76 12.27
C ARG A 565 0.96 13.47 13.74
N ILE A 566 0.82 12.22 14.07
CA ILE A 566 0.71 11.73 15.44
C ILE A 566 2.02 11.07 15.83
N ASP A 567 2.58 11.46 16.97
CA ASP A 567 3.87 10.94 17.45
C ASP A 567 3.76 10.41 18.90
N ASP A 568 4.60 9.41 19.20
CA ASP A 568 5.03 9.04 20.55
C ASP A 568 6.29 9.82 20.92
N VAL A 569 6.22 10.65 21.94
CA VAL A 569 7.37 11.46 22.40
C VAL A 569 7.93 10.85 23.68
N ASP A 570 9.17 10.36 23.61
CA ASP A 570 9.85 9.74 24.74
C ASP A 570 10.34 10.75 25.80
N PHE A 571 10.96 10.23 26.86
CA PHE A 571 11.50 11.04 27.96
C PHE A 571 12.58 12.03 27.52
N PHE A 572 13.25 11.78 26.40
CA PHE A 572 14.32 12.62 25.87
C PHE A 572 13.82 13.64 24.86
N GLY A 573 12.52 13.65 24.55
CA GLY A 573 11.90 14.52 23.57
C GLY A 573 12.03 14.01 22.14
N LYS A 574 12.45 12.77 21.94
CA LYS A 574 12.46 12.13 20.62
C LYS A 574 11.01 11.81 20.24
N ALA A 575 10.56 12.35 19.11
CA ALA A 575 9.22 12.14 18.57
C ALA A 575 9.25 11.07 17.50
N LYS A 576 8.63 9.91 17.79
CA LYS A 576 8.51 8.80 16.86
C LYS A 576 7.16 8.87 16.15
N PRO A 577 7.12 8.99 14.81
CA PRO A 577 5.86 9.00 14.07
C PRO A 577 5.06 7.70 14.27
N ILE A 578 3.74 7.84 14.46
CA ILE A 578 2.78 6.73 14.53
C ILE A 578 1.96 6.68 13.26
N SER A 579 1.38 7.84 12.86
CA SER A 579 0.54 7.92 11.66
C SER A 579 0.40 9.36 11.19
N THR A 580 -0.06 9.53 9.96
CA THR A 580 -0.27 10.82 9.31
C THR A 580 -1.65 10.90 8.66
N GLY A 581 -2.07 12.13 8.37
CA GLY A 581 -3.24 12.44 7.57
C GLY A 581 -3.08 13.82 6.94
N ILE A 582 -3.80 14.05 5.86
CA ILE A 582 -3.84 15.35 5.17
C ILE A 582 -5.25 15.60 4.66
N GLN A 583 -5.67 16.88 4.60
CA GLN A 583 -6.97 17.27 4.08
C GLN A 583 -6.91 18.64 3.41
N SER A 584 -7.37 18.72 2.16
CA SER A 584 -7.72 19.98 1.50
C SER A 584 -8.95 20.59 2.18
N ALA A 585 -8.83 21.81 2.68
CA ALA A 585 -9.93 22.47 3.35
C ALA A 585 -11.09 22.83 2.41
N ALA A 586 -10.83 23.02 1.13
CA ALA A 586 -11.88 23.19 0.13
C ALA A 586 -12.64 21.88 -0.18
N MET A 587 -12.01 20.73 0.07
CA MET A 587 -12.65 19.41 -0.06
C MET A 587 -13.09 18.82 1.29
N ARG A 588 -13.43 19.68 2.27
CA ARG A 588 -13.82 19.30 3.63
C ARG A 588 -15.21 18.70 3.79
N ALA A 589 -16.03 18.66 2.75
CA ALA A 589 -17.35 18.06 2.81
C ALA A 589 -17.25 16.63 3.34
N VAL A 590 -18.14 16.25 4.27
CA VAL A 590 -18.19 14.92 4.87
C VAL A 590 -19.54 14.30 4.62
N ASP A 591 -19.57 13.03 4.24
CA ASP A 591 -20.77 12.21 4.23
C ASP A 591 -20.90 11.44 5.57
N PRO A 592 -21.80 11.87 6.48
CA PRO A 592 -21.95 11.20 7.76
C PRO A 592 -22.42 9.76 7.65
N SER A 593 -23.13 9.39 6.59
CA SER A 593 -23.69 8.05 6.39
C SER A 593 -22.61 7.03 6.03
N ARG A 594 -21.52 7.47 5.41
CA ARG A 594 -20.34 6.65 5.05
C ARG A 594 -19.22 6.79 6.08
N SER A 595 -19.28 7.78 6.96
CA SER A 595 -18.29 7.98 8.02
C SER A 595 -18.39 6.91 9.10
N ARG A 596 -17.27 6.61 9.77
CA ARG A 596 -17.23 5.61 10.84
C ARG A 596 -17.44 6.25 12.19
N TYR A 597 -18.29 5.59 12.98
CA TYR A 597 -18.57 5.96 14.36
C TYR A 597 -18.26 4.82 15.33
N VAL A 598 -17.67 5.14 16.46
CA VAL A 598 -17.50 4.24 17.60
C VAL A 598 -18.16 4.89 18.80
N LYS A 599 -19.12 4.18 19.43
CA LYS A 599 -19.89 4.69 20.58
C LYS A 599 -20.47 6.10 20.34
N GLY A 600 -20.94 6.36 19.13
CA GLY A 600 -21.56 7.62 18.74
C GLY A 600 -20.60 8.78 18.44
N VAL A 601 -19.29 8.56 18.51
CA VAL A 601 -18.26 9.54 18.14
C VAL A 601 -17.71 9.18 16.77
N MET A 602 -17.66 10.16 15.84
CA MET A 602 -17.00 9.99 14.56
C MET A 602 -15.49 9.83 14.79
N VAL A 603 -14.88 8.81 14.17
CA VAL A 603 -13.47 8.47 14.32
C VAL A 603 -12.76 8.33 12.98
N GLN A 604 -13.51 8.35 11.89
CA GLN A 604 -12.99 8.35 10.52
C GLN A 604 -14.02 9.03 9.61
N PRO A 605 -13.79 10.28 9.19
CA PRO A 605 -14.67 10.99 8.28
C PRO A 605 -14.56 10.39 6.88
N TRP A 606 -15.67 10.33 6.17
CA TRP A 606 -15.67 9.97 4.76
C TRP A 606 -15.95 11.21 3.91
N HIS A 607 -14.97 11.58 3.07
CA HIS A 607 -15.06 12.73 2.19
C HIS A 607 -15.42 12.29 0.77
N PRO A 608 -16.42 12.93 0.11
CA PRO A 608 -16.82 12.58 -1.25
C PRO A 608 -15.73 12.83 -2.31
N PHE A 609 -14.95 13.89 -2.14
CA PHE A 609 -13.91 14.32 -3.09
C PHE A 609 -14.36 14.47 -4.55
N THR A 610 -15.61 14.83 -4.76
CA THR A 610 -16.14 15.15 -6.09
C THR A 610 -16.08 16.66 -6.36
N ALA A 611 -16.05 17.07 -7.62
CA ALA A 611 -16.11 18.48 -7.98
C ALA A 611 -17.35 19.17 -7.38
N ALA A 612 -18.50 18.47 -7.32
CA ALA A 612 -19.74 18.98 -6.74
C ALA A 612 -19.68 19.18 -5.21
N SER A 613 -18.79 18.48 -4.52
CA SER A 613 -18.59 18.59 -3.07
C SER A 613 -17.57 19.63 -2.65
N MET A 614 -16.91 20.27 -3.61
CA MET A 614 -15.92 21.30 -3.35
C MET A 614 -16.55 22.54 -2.72
N GLN A 615 -15.93 23.06 -1.66
CA GLN A 615 -16.37 24.22 -0.87
C GLN A 615 -15.19 25.19 -0.66
N PRO A 616 -14.84 26.04 -1.64
CA PRO A 616 -13.77 27.02 -1.47
C PRO A 616 -13.94 27.82 -0.17
N LEU A 617 -12.83 28.24 0.43
CA LEU A 617 -12.85 29.01 1.65
C LEU A 617 -13.19 30.48 1.36
N ASN A 618 -13.96 31.10 2.27
CA ASN A 618 -14.08 32.54 2.34
C ASN A 618 -12.96 33.07 3.24
N PRO A 619 -12.08 33.97 2.78
CA PRO A 619 -10.99 34.48 3.57
C PRO A 619 -11.42 35.00 4.95
N GLY A 620 -10.76 34.52 6.00
CA GLY A 620 -11.03 34.90 7.38
C GLY A 620 -12.23 34.23 8.05
N GLU A 621 -13.08 33.51 7.35
CA GLU A 621 -14.24 32.81 7.90
C GLU A 621 -13.83 31.47 8.56
N PRO A 622 -14.16 31.21 9.84
CA PRO A 622 -13.89 29.94 10.49
C PRO A 622 -14.70 28.80 9.92
N VAL A 623 -14.03 27.70 9.55
CA VAL A 623 -14.63 26.45 9.10
C VAL A 623 -14.01 25.27 9.83
N LEU A 624 -14.77 24.18 9.97
CA LEU A 624 -14.28 22.90 10.49
C LEU A 624 -13.69 22.06 9.36
N VAL A 625 -12.46 21.62 9.51
CA VAL A 625 -11.80 20.63 8.66
C VAL A 625 -11.59 19.36 9.46
N GLN A 626 -12.22 18.27 9.04
CA GLN A 626 -12.10 16.97 9.67
C GLN A 626 -11.06 16.16 8.88
N VAL A 627 -9.91 15.92 9.48
CA VAL A 627 -8.78 15.22 8.85
C VAL A 627 -8.84 13.74 9.21
N GLU A 628 -8.95 12.87 8.23
CA GLU A 628 -8.73 11.44 8.40
C GLU A 628 -7.24 11.19 8.67
N ILE A 629 -6.94 10.49 9.77
CA ILE A 629 -5.59 10.03 10.10
C ILE A 629 -5.59 8.50 9.93
N PHE A 630 -4.63 7.99 9.17
CA PHE A 630 -4.60 6.58 8.81
C PHE A 630 -4.58 5.67 10.04
N PRO A 631 -5.29 4.54 10.01
CA PRO A 631 -5.40 3.62 11.14
C PRO A 631 -4.03 3.13 11.62
N ALA A 632 -3.83 3.05 12.92
CA ALA A 632 -2.60 2.51 13.49
C ALA A 632 -2.86 1.71 14.76
N ALA A 633 -1.89 0.86 15.13
CA ALA A 633 -1.83 0.21 16.43
C ALA A 633 -0.52 0.62 17.12
N ALA A 634 -0.62 1.35 18.23
CA ALA A 634 0.55 1.88 18.94
C ALA A 634 0.35 1.92 20.46
N LEU A 635 1.41 1.66 21.20
CA LEU A 635 1.47 1.75 22.65
C LEU A 635 2.41 2.89 23.07
N ILE A 636 1.82 4.00 23.50
CA ILE A 636 2.54 5.12 24.10
C ILE A 636 2.71 4.83 25.60
N ARG A 637 3.95 4.72 26.05
CA ARG A 637 4.28 4.32 27.43
C ARG A 637 3.97 5.41 28.46
N ALA A 638 3.71 4.98 29.67
CA ALA A 638 3.67 5.90 30.82
C ALA A 638 4.95 6.73 30.89
N GLY A 639 4.81 8.04 31.13
CA GLY A 639 5.91 9.01 31.10
C GLY A 639 6.22 9.59 29.71
N HIS A 640 5.86 8.94 28.61
CA HIS A 640 5.86 9.52 27.27
C HIS A 640 4.70 10.50 27.08
N ARG A 641 4.63 11.17 25.95
CA ARG A 641 3.56 12.09 25.59
C ARG A 641 2.96 11.71 24.25
N LEU A 642 1.65 11.84 24.14
CA LEU A 642 0.96 11.88 22.85
C LEU A 642 1.14 13.27 22.25
N ARG A 643 1.60 13.36 21.00
CA ARG A 643 1.77 14.60 20.25
C ARG A 643 0.93 14.58 18.98
N ILE A 644 0.38 15.74 18.62
CA ILE A 644 -0.06 16.08 17.28
C ILE A 644 0.79 17.24 16.76
N ALA A 645 1.37 17.08 15.59
CA ALA A 645 2.03 18.13 14.83
C ALA A 645 1.13 18.52 13.66
N ILE A 646 0.90 19.81 13.46
CA ILE A 646 0.03 20.35 12.42
C ILE A 646 0.83 21.30 11.56
N SER A 647 0.87 21.06 10.24
CA SER A 647 1.50 21.92 9.23
C SER A 647 0.52 22.22 8.10
N ALA A 648 0.83 23.24 7.30
CA ALA A 648 0.00 23.64 6.18
C ALA A 648 0.12 22.69 4.98
N SER A 649 1.14 21.82 4.96
CA SER A 649 1.35 20.90 3.85
C SER A 649 2.18 19.69 4.28
N ASN A 650 2.00 18.59 3.55
CA ASN A 650 2.91 17.45 3.47
C ASN A 650 3.04 17.06 2.00
N GLN A 651 3.91 17.73 1.26
CA GLN A 651 4.03 17.57 -0.19
C GLN A 651 4.52 16.17 -0.61
N VAL A 652 5.11 15.41 0.30
CA VAL A 652 5.49 14.02 0.05
C VAL A 652 4.25 13.13 -0.01
N MET A 653 3.21 13.45 0.77
CA MET A 653 1.93 12.75 0.78
C MET A 653 0.97 13.29 -0.29
N GLY A 654 0.99 14.61 -0.54
CA GLY A 654 0.10 15.20 -1.54
C GLY A 654 0.44 16.64 -1.88
N ILE A 655 0.28 16.99 -3.14
CA ILE A 655 0.46 18.33 -3.70
C ILE A 655 -0.86 18.86 -4.27
N TRP A 656 -0.96 20.18 -4.40
CA TRP A 656 -2.06 20.82 -5.11
C TRP A 656 -2.01 20.48 -6.61
N GLN A 657 -3.18 20.34 -7.22
CA GLN A 657 -3.29 20.46 -8.68
C GLN A 657 -2.86 21.89 -9.10
N LEU A 658 -2.32 22.05 -10.30
CA LEU A 658 -1.69 23.32 -10.73
C LEU A 658 -2.61 24.53 -10.58
N PRO A 659 -3.91 24.51 -10.95
CA PRO A 659 -4.79 25.66 -10.74
C PRO A 659 -5.06 25.98 -9.26
N GLN A 660 -5.14 24.95 -8.42
CA GLN A 660 -5.39 25.10 -6.98
C GLN A 660 -4.13 25.58 -6.25
N GLN A 661 -2.95 25.18 -6.73
CA GLN A 661 -1.67 25.65 -6.20
C GLN A 661 -1.57 27.17 -6.25
N ALA A 662 -1.93 27.78 -7.38
CA ALA A 662 -1.95 29.26 -7.49
C ALA A 662 -2.93 29.93 -6.52
N GLN A 663 -4.00 29.25 -6.12
CA GLN A 663 -4.99 29.71 -5.15
C GLN A 663 -4.55 29.52 -3.70
N ALA A 664 -3.62 28.60 -3.43
CA ALA A 664 -3.05 28.33 -2.12
C ALA A 664 -1.77 29.14 -1.83
N ASP A 665 -1.12 29.68 -2.87
CA ASP A 665 0.16 30.37 -2.74
C ASP A 665 0.08 31.55 -1.75
N GLY A 666 1.05 31.58 -0.83
CA GLY A 666 1.11 32.59 0.22
C GLY A 666 0.02 32.54 1.29
N ASN A 667 -0.76 31.44 1.33
CA ASN A 667 -1.82 31.25 2.32
C ASN A 667 -1.27 31.20 3.73
N VAL A 668 -1.96 31.88 4.66
CA VAL A 668 -1.76 31.77 6.10
C VAL A 668 -3.03 31.23 6.74
N THR A 669 -2.90 30.10 7.42
CA THR A 669 -4.01 29.43 8.11
C THR A 669 -3.94 29.70 9.61
N ARG A 670 -5.07 30.14 10.20
CA ARG A 670 -5.27 30.24 11.64
C ARG A 670 -5.95 28.99 12.16
N ILE A 671 -5.46 28.47 13.27
CA ILE A 671 -6.05 27.33 14.00
C ILE A 671 -6.63 27.85 15.31
N TYR A 672 -7.93 27.58 15.50
CA TYR A 672 -8.69 28.08 16.65
C TYR A 672 -8.71 27.08 17.80
N ASN A 673 -8.69 27.63 19.03
CA ASN A 673 -8.68 26.89 20.30
C ASN A 673 -9.68 27.50 21.30
N ASP A 674 -10.81 28.01 20.84
CA ASP A 674 -11.81 28.67 21.68
C ASP A 674 -13.07 27.80 21.86
N PRO A 675 -14.00 28.16 22.80
CA PRO A 675 -15.19 27.35 23.06
C PRO A 675 -16.17 27.21 21.87
N LYS A 676 -16.13 28.12 20.90
CA LYS A 676 -16.96 28.08 19.69
C LYS A 676 -16.31 27.23 18.59
N HIS A 677 -14.98 27.19 18.60
CA HIS A 677 -14.16 26.53 17.59
C HIS A 677 -13.12 25.62 18.28
N PRO A 678 -13.57 24.55 18.97
CA PRO A 678 -12.70 23.70 19.78
C PRO A 678 -11.99 22.65 18.90
N SER A 679 -10.81 22.98 18.41
CA SER A 679 -9.99 22.00 17.67
C SER A 679 -9.59 20.84 18.57
N SER A 680 -9.56 19.61 18.03
CA SER A 680 -9.30 18.41 18.81
C SER A 680 -8.78 17.24 17.99
N LEU A 681 -8.11 16.31 18.67
CA LEU A 681 -7.72 14.99 18.20
C LEU A 681 -8.62 13.92 18.84
N VAL A 682 -9.11 12.98 18.05
CA VAL A 682 -9.83 11.78 18.51
C VAL A 682 -9.00 10.55 18.18
N VAL A 683 -8.69 9.74 19.19
CA VAL A 683 -8.02 8.45 19.06
C VAL A 683 -8.89 7.33 19.62
N LEU A 684 -8.72 6.12 19.14
CA LEU A 684 -9.37 4.93 19.70
C LEU A 684 -8.45 4.27 20.73
N ALA A 685 -8.74 4.46 22.01
CA ALA A 685 -8.00 3.82 23.09
C ALA A 685 -8.57 2.45 23.41
N VAL A 686 -7.69 1.48 23.60
CA VAL A 686 -8.01 0.10 23.98
C VAL A 686 -7.37 -0.19 25.35
N PRO A 687 -8.04 -0.93 26.26
CA PRO A 687 -7.41 -1.33 27.50
C PRO A 687 -6.11 -2.10 27.28
N THR A 688 -5.03 -1.74 27.96
CA THR A 688 -3.71 -2.40 27.80
C THR A 688 -3.72 -3.88 28.21
N SER A 689 -4.74 -4.31 28.98
CA SER A 689 -4.99 -5.72 29.27
C SER A 689 -5.29 -6.57 28.02
N GLU A 690 -5.63 -5.93 26.88
CA GLU A 690 -5.87 -6.60 25.60
C GLU A 690 -4.57 -6.87 24.82
N LEU A 691 -3.45 -6.32 25.24
CA LEU A 691 -2.11 -6.60 24.71
C LEU A 691 -1.57 -7.95 25.21
N LYS A 692 -2.35 -9.01 25.07
CA LYS A 692 -1.96 -10.35 25.54
C LYS A 692 -1.68 -11.28 24.38
#